data_253a4e93487071fb59c328134909847e
#
_entry.id   253a4e93487071fb59c328134909847e
#
_cell.length_a   1.000
_cell.length_b   1.000
_cell.length_c   1.000
_cell.angle_alpha   90.00
_cell.angle_beta   90.00
_cell.angle_gamma   90.00
#
_symmetry.space_group_name_H-M   'P 1'
#
loop_
_entity.id
_entity.type
_entity.pdbx_description
1 polymer ?
#
loop_
_entity_poly.entity_id
_entity_poly.type
_entity_poly.pdbx_seq_one_letter_code
_entity_poly.pdbx_strand_id
1 'polypeptide(L)'
;MNNDKIRIRGARENNLKNVDLDLPKNSLIVMTGVSGSGKSSLAFDTIFAEGQRRFVESLSSYARQFLGNSDKPDVDSIDGLSPSIAIDQKTTNNNPRSTVGTVTEIYDYLKLLYARIGTPYCPNHHEPIVHQSIEEMTNKVMNFEEGTKLEIMAPVVRDEKGTHQDLLDDLRAKGFTRVRINGEMKSLDEQITLEKNIKDTIEVVVDRIVLRPEERSRIFEAIETSTKLADGMVLIHIIDGEEILWSEKFACIKCNYSLPDLEPRMFSFNAPFGACPECKGLGFKTAISQDLLVPDPDKSINGGAIATMSDDQNIFYTDVKTACDHYHIDMNKPFKNLTKKEKNIVFYGSTEPLNFEYTAKNGNKRFTTGFYEGVINNLERRYIETSSSWIREWLDNYMMELECPICHGARLKESVLNVLINKKNIYEMTQMSIGELLDFIKNLKLNKEQQEISNLIIKEIINRLEFLKNVGLDYITLDRMAGSLSGGELQRIRLATQIGSKLSGVLYVLDEPSIGLHQRDNDKLINSLKEMVNLGNTLVVVEHDTDTMLAADYLVDVGPGAGREGGQIVAAGTPQEVMANPNSLTGRYLSGKERIEVPTTRRKGNGKFLEIIGAKEHNLKDIDVKIPLGKFVCVTGVSGSGKSSLVNEILYKAVFKNIYPKSKIMPGKYKKIKGLDNIDKVVQISQDPIGRTPRSNPATYVGVFDDIRTLFAEMKESKMRGFDKSRFSFNVKGGRCEACYGDGVKKIEMHFLPDVYVPCEACHGTRYNKDTLNIKYKEKNIAEVLNMRVEEAVEFFANVPKIKAKLDIMMDVGLSYVELGQGAPTLSGGEAGRVKLAKELQKKPTGKSLFILDEPTTGLHSADIKKLLVILQRIVDNGDTVVVIEHNLDVIKVADYIIDLGPEGGSGGGTIIATGTPEEIAKNETSYTGQYLKKYLK
;
A
#
# COMPACT_ATOMS: atom_id res chain seq x y z
N MET A 1 46.47 11.40 -5.78
CA MET A 1 45.42 11.47 -6.84
C MET A 1 44.22 12.08 -6.15
N ASN A 2 43.75 13.26 -6.61
CA ASN A 2 42.54 13.89 -6.02
C ASN A 2 41.35 12.98 -6.21
N ASN A 3 40.84 12.43 -5.12
CA ASN A 3 39.74 11.46 -5.10
C ASN A 3 38.36 12.14 -5.04
N ASP A 4 38.28 13.40 -5.50
CA ASP A 4 37.10 14.28 -5.33
C ASP A 4 36.08 14.13 -6.47
N LYS A 5 36.33 13.23 -7.42
CA LYS A 5 35.43 13.00 -8.56
C LYS A 5 35.19 11.52 -8.82
N ILE A 6 34.00 11.21 -9.31
CA ILE A 6 33.69 9.93 -9.96
C ILE A 6 33.97 10.12 -11.44
N ARG A 7 34.84 9.29 -12.01
CA ARG A 7 35.25 9.36 -13.42
C ARG A 7 34.72 8.19 -14.19
N ILE A 8 33.84 8.45 -15.14
CA ILE A 8 33.21 7.47 -16.02
C ILE A 8 33.87 7.56 -17.37
N ARG A 9 34.26 6.43 -17.98
CA ARG A 9 34.87 6.36 -19.30
C ARG A 9 34.23 5.26 -20.13
N GLY A 10 33.79 5.62 -21.34
CA GLY A 10 33.29 4.70 -22.32
C GLY A 10 31.99 4.00 -21.93
N ALA A 11 31.01 4.68 -21.31
CA ALA A 11 29.74 4.05 -21.00
C ALA A 11 28.87 3.85 -22.24
N ARG A 12 28.43 2.60 -22.47
CA ARG A 12 27.69 2.16 -23.68
C ARG A 12 26.45 1.36 -23.38
N GLU A 13 26.00 1.35 -22.11
CA GLU A 13 24.81 0.60 -21.71
C GLU A 13 23.56 1.12 -22.42
N ASN A 14 22.72 0.22 -22.94
CA ASN A 14 21.48 0.51 -23.66
C ASN A 14 21.69 1.45 -24.87
N ASN A 15 21.27 2.73 -24.77
CA ASN A 15 21.39 3.72 -25.84
C ASN A 15 22.55 4.70 -25.64
N LEU A 16 23.41 4.52 -24.63
CA LEU A 16 24.55 5.39 -24.38
C LEU A 16 25.60 5.28 -25.48
N LYS A 17 26.16 6.42 -25.91
CA LYS A 17 27.09 6.53 -27.02
C LYS A 17 28.52 6.80 -26.56
N ASN A 18 29.15 5.83 -25.90
CA ASN A 18 30.55 5.93 -25.43
C ASN A 18 30.74 7.18 -24.55
N VAL A 19 29.95 7.30 -23.49
CA VAL A 19 29.90 8.51 -22.64
C VAL A 19 31.11 8.57 -21.72
N ASP A 20 31.79 9.70 -21.74
CA ASP A 20 32.83 10.11 -20.80
C ASP A 20 32.27 11.24 -19.92
N LEU A 21 32.36 11.11 -18.59
CA LEU A 21 31.80 12.07 -17.63
C LEU A 21 32.57 12.08 -16.32
N ASP A 22 32.84 13.28 -15.80
CA ASP A 22 33.43 13.50 -14.48
C ASP A 22 32.39 14.15 -13.56
N LEU A 23 32.02 13.47 -12.47
CA LEU A 23 31.03 13.92 -11.50
C LEU A 23 31.73 14.33 -10.19
N PRO A 24 31.38 15.49 -9.59
CA PRO A 24 31.90 15.87 -8.28
C PRO A 24 31.34 14.97 -7.18
N LYS A 25 32.17 14.63 -6.17
CA LYS A 25 31.70 13.94 -4.95
C LYS A 25 31.12 14.94 -3.95
N ASN A 26 30.40 14.42 -2.95
CA ASN A 26 29.81 15.20 -1.87
C ASN A 26 28.97 16.39 -2.40
N SER A 27 28.14 16.10 -3.41
CA SER A 27 27.32 17.09 -4.10
C SER A 27 26.00 16.49 -4.55
N LEU A 28 25.01 17.37 -4.77
CA LEU A 28 23.74 17.02 -5.38
C LEU A 28 23.89 17.12 -6.91
N ILE A 29 23.93 15.97 -7.57
CA ILE A 29 24.05 15.85 -9.02
C ILE A 29 22.68 15.52 -9.57
N VAL A 30 22.16 16.34 -10.48
CA VAL A 30 20.88 16.05 -11.14
C VAL A 30 21.14 15.66 -12.59
N MET A 31 20.59 14.49 -13.00
CA MET A 31 20.59 14.03 -14.38
C MET A 31 19.23 14.28 -15.02
N THR A 32 19.20 15.06 -16.07
CA THR A 32 17.98 15.48 -16.77
C THR A 32 18.06 15.25 -18.27
N GLY A 33 17.00 15.54 -19.00
CA GLY A 33 16.87 15.35 -20.43
C GLY A 33 15.52 14.75 -20.84
N VAL A 34 15.22 14.68 -22.12
CA VAL A 34 13.95 14.12 -22.62
C VAL A 34 13.75 12.65 -22.22
N SER A 35 12.49 12.20 -22.19
CA SER A 35 12.18 10.79 -21.89
C SER A 35 12.85 9.87 -22.91
N GLY A 36 13.49 8.78 -22.44
CA GLY A 36 14.25 7.85 -23.31
C GLY A 36 15.63 8.39 -23.79
N SER A 37 16.16 9.47 -23.24
CA SER A 37 17.47 10.01 -23.60
C SER A 37 18.67 9.21 -23.07
N GLY A 38 18.47 8.31 -22.10
CA GLY A 38 19.53 7.50 -21.49
C GLY A 38 19.90 7.86 -20.05
N LYS A 39 19.13 8.74 -19.39
CA LYS A 39 19.35 9.15 -17.99
C LYS A 39 19.44 7.97 -17.03
N SER A 40 18.41 7.13 -17.04
CA SER A 40 18.33 5.96 -16.16
C SER A 40 19.41 4.93 -16.52
N SER A 41 19.73 4.78 -17.81
CA SER A 41 20.82 3.91 -18.25
C SER A 41 22.18 4.36 -17.69
N LEU A 42 22.42 5.67 -17.61
CA LEU A 42 23.65 6.20 -17.01
C LEU A 42 23.63 6.09 -15.48
N ALA A 43 22.53 6.51 -14.84
CA ALA A 43 22.44 6.57 -13.37
C ALA A 43 22.32 5.17 -12.73
N PHE A 44 21.39 4.33 -13.22
CA PHE A 44 21.06 3.03 -12.61
C PHE A 44 21.82 1.88 -13.28
N ASP A 45 21.70 1.74 -14.61
CA ASP A 45 22.25 0.57 -15.32
C ASP A 45 23.79 0.63 -15.45
N THR A 46 24.40 1.83 -15.27
CA THR A 46 25.86 2.01 -15.34
C THR A 46 26.46 2.33 -13.96
N ILE A 47 26.16 3.48 -13.38
CA ILE A 47 26.84 3.98 -12.16
C ILE A 47 26.45 3.12 -10.94
N PHE A 48 25.15 2.95 -10.69
CA PHE A 48 24.67 2.17 -9.55
C PHE A 48 25.05 0.70 -9.73
N ALA A 49 24.80 0.11 -10.91
CA ALA A 49 25.08 -1.31 -11.19
C ALA A 49 26.56 -1.65 -10.94
N GLU A 50 27.50 -0.83 -11.40
CA GLU A 50 28.93 -1.03 -11.15
C GLU A 50 29.31 -0.86 -9.68
N GLY A 51 28.72 0.12 -8.99
CA GLY A 51 28.92 0.31 -7.55
C GLY A 51 28.42 -0.88 -6.72
N GLN A 52 27.24 -1.41 -7.06
CA GLN A 52 26.66 -2.59 -6.42
C GLN A 52 27.49 -3.83 -6.72
N ARG A 53 27.92 -4.04 -7.98
CA ARG A 53 28.76 -5.16 -8.38
C ARG A 53 30.04 -5.20 -7.56
N ARG A 54 30.78 -4.07 -7.43
CA ARG A 54 32.00 -3.98 -6.62
C ARG A 54 31.77 -4.26 -5.15
N PHE A 55 30.63 -3.78 -4.61
CA PHE A 55 30.25 -4.06 -3.24
C PHE A 55 30.02 -5.57 -3.03
N VAL A 56 29.24 -6.20 -3.90
CA VAL A 56 28.97 -7.65 -3.86
C VAL A 56 30.25 -8.47 -4.01
N GLU A 57 31.16 -8.08 -4.89
CA GLU A 57 32.47 -8.73 -5.05
C GLU A 57 33.35 -8.63 -3.81
N SER A 58 33.19 -7.59 -3.00
CA SER A 58 33.93 -7.44 -1.73
C SER A 58 33.44 -8.39 -0.63
N LEU A 59 32.25 -9.00 -0.79
CA LEU A 59 31.65 -9.88 0.20
C LEU A 59 32.23 -11.31 0.11
N SER A 60 32.00 -12.11 1.18
CA SER A 60 32.41 -13.52 1.18
C SER A 60 31.72 -14.33 0.07
N SER A 61 32.36 -15.43 -0.39
CA SER A 61 31.78 -16.31 -1.41
C SER A 61 30.41 -16.86 -1.01
N TYR A 62 30.18 -17.10 0.28
CA TYR A 62 28.89 -17.51 0.81
C TYR A 62 27.81 -16.44 0.63
N ALA A 63 28.09 -15.19 1.01
CA ALA A 63 27.16 -14.08 0.84
C ALA A 63 26.83 -13.82 -0.66
N ARG A 64 27.81 -13.96 -1.55
CA ARG A 64 27.63 -13.81 -3.00
C ARG A 64 26.66 -14.83 -3.61
N GLN A 65 26.58 -16.05 -3.09
CA GLN A 65 25.63 -17.07 -3.56
C GLN A 65 24.17 -16.67 -3.32
N PHE A 66 23.89 -15.87 -2.30
CA PHE A 66 22.52 -15.37 -2.01
C PHE A 66 22.15 -14.09 -2.76
N LEU A 67 23.14 -13.25 -3.11
CA LEU A 67 22.91 -11.94 -3.73
C LEU A 67 22.90 -12.01 -5.26
N GLY A 68 23.29 -13.16 -5.84
CA GLY A 68 23.40 -13.35 -7.28
C GLY A 68 24.64 -12.65 -7.89
N ASN A 69 24.98 -13.02 -9.11
CA ASN A 69 26.00 -12.31 -9.90
C ASN A 69 25.30 -11.16 -10.63
N SER A 70 25.72 -9.93 -10.36
CA SER A 70 25.37 -8.79 -11.21
C SER A 70 26.27 -8.80 -12.44
N ASP A 71 25.67 -8.72 -13.63
CA ASP A 71 26.43 -8.56 -14.87
C ASP A 71 27.23 -7.25 -14.83
N LYS A 72 28.43 -7.27 -15.40
CA LYS A 72 29.24 -6.07 -15.53
C LYS A 72 28.58 -5.14 -16.57
N PRO A 73 28.28 -3.88 -16.23
CA PRO A 73 27.75 -2.93 -17.22
C PRO A 73 28.78 -2.68 -18.34
N ASP A 74 28.27 -2.34 -19.52
CA ASP A 74 29.11 -2.01 -20.67
C ASP A 74 29.74 -0.61 -20.50
N VAL A 75 30.87 -0.61 -19.80
CA VAL A 75 31.68 0.58 -19.49
C VAL A 75 33.15 0.21 -19.42
N ASP A 76 34.01 1.07 -19.95
CA ASP A 76 35.45 0.82 -19.93
C ASP A 76 36.00 0.87 -18.52
N SER A 77 35.73 1.96 -17.78
CA SER A 77 36.08 2.13 -16.37
C SER A 77 35.22 3.15 -15.65
N ILE A 78 35.04 2.94 -14.35
CA ILE A 78 34.48 3.94 -13.42
C ILE A 78 35.40 4.01 -12.20
N ASP A 79 36.05 5.15 -11.99
CA ASP A 79 36.93 5.37 -10.86
C ASP A 79 36.27 6.24 -9.80
N GLY A 80 36.63 6.04 -8.53
CA GLY A 80 36.16 6.86 -7.42
C GLY A 80 34.76 6.53 -6.89
N LEU A 81 34.14 5.38 -7.30
CA LEU A 81 32.84 4.97 -6.74
C LEU A 81 32.93 4.71 -5.24
N SER A 82 31.92 5.19 -4.53
CA SER A 82 31.58 4.80 -3.15
C SER A 82 30.57 3.64 -3.15
N PRO A 83 30.34 2.95 -2.01
CA PRO A 83 29.21 2.04 -1.88
C PRO A 83 27.92 2.72 -2.32
N SER A 84 27.15 2.06 -3.18
CA SER A 84 25.98 2.66 -3.81
C SER A 84 24.66 2.06 -3.29
N ILE A 85 23.67 2.95 -3.09
CA ILE A 85 22.30 2.61 -2.70
C ILE A 85 21.34 3.24 -3.71
N ALA A 86 20.46 2.42 -4.30
CA ALA A 86 19.40 2.90 -5.18
C ALA A 86 18.07 3.04 -4.43
N ILE A 87 17.34 4.11 -4.74
CA ILE A 87 15.98 4.36 -4.27
C ILE A 87 15.11 4.57 -5.51
N ASP A 88 14.55 3.46 -6.00
CA ASP A 88 13.70 3.42 -7.18
C ASP A 88 12.20 3.37 -6.85
N GLN A 89 11.35 3.56 -7.86
CA GLN A 89 9.89 3.50 -7.74
C GLN A 89 9.30 2.10 -7.87
N LYS A 90 10.05 1.14 -8.43
CA LYS A 90 9.51 -0.09 -9.04
C LYS A 90 9.12 -1.21 -8.09
N THR A 91 9.22 -1.08 -6.80
CA THR A 91 8.93 -2.19 -5.88
C THR A 91 7.53 -2.10 -5.29
N THR A 92 6.62 -2.82 -5.90
CA THR A 92 5.33 -3.16 -5.27
C THR A 92 5.56 -4.21 -4.19
N ASN A 93 5.50 -3.81 -2.93
CA ASN A 93 5.46 -4.76 -1.83
C ASN A 93 4.02 -5.25 -1.65
N ASN A 94 3.69 -6.39 -2.23
CA ASN A 94 2.37 -7.00 -2.16
C ASN A 94 2.12 -7.79 -0.87
N ASN A 95 3.01 -7.70 0.12
CA ASN A 95 2.82 -8.39 1.38
C ASN A 95 1.75 -7.65 2.23
N PRO A 96 0.58 -8.27 2.52
CA PRO A 96 -0.50 -7.62 3.26
C PRO A 96 -0.15 -7.34 4.73
N ARG A 97 0.95 -7.90 5.22
CA ARG A 97 1.47 -7.64 6.58
C ARG A 97 2.45 -6.48 6.65
N SER A 98 2.86 -5.94 5.50
CA SER A 98 3.78 -4.81 5.46
C SER A 98 3.00 -3.49 5.61
N THR A 99 3.33 -2.70 6.63
CA THR A 99 2.74 -1.38 6.90
C THR A 99 3.81 -0.31 6.88
N VAL A 100 3.40 0.96 6.78
CA VAL A 100 4.33 2.10 6.92
C VAL A 100 5.17 1.96 8.20
N GLY A 101 4.53 1.64 9.33
CA GLY A 101 5.21 1.47 10.61
C GLY A 101 6.28 0.37 10.60
N THR A 102 6.06 -0.74 9.88
CA THR A 102 7.05 -1.84 9.78
C THR A 102 8.17 -1.53 8.78
N VAL A 103 7.86 -0.85 7.67
CA VAL A 103 8.87 -0.46 6.68
C VAL A 103 9.82 0.61 7.21
N THR A 104 9.32 1.50 8.07
CA THR A 104 10.11 2.58 8.71
C THR A 104 10.78 2.14 10.02
N GLU A 105 10.54 0.90 10.45
CA GLU A 105 10.98 0.35 11.76
C GLU A 105 10.39 1.10 12.98
N ILE A 106 9.56 2.12 12.78
CA ILE A 106 8.95 2.87 13.90
C ILE A 106 8.10 1.95 14.76
N TYR A 107 7.41 0.98 14.13
CA TYR A 107 6.60 0.01 14.85
C TYR A 107 7.42 -0.86 15.80
N ASP A 108 8.67 -1.16 15.47
CA ASP A 108 9.59 -1.93 16.33
C ASP A 108 9.95 -1.14 17.59
N TYR A 109 10.18 0.15 17.46
CA TYR A 109 10.38 1.05 18.61
C TYR A 109 9.11 1.24 19.43
N LEU A 110 7.93 1.32 18.81
CA LEU A 110 6.66 1.36 19.53
C LEU A 110 6.42 0.09 20.33
N LYS A 111 6.69 -1.10 19.77
CA LYS A 111 6.62 -2.38 20.51
C LYS A 111 7.53 -2.35 21.75
N LEU A 112 8.75 -1.85 21.59
CA LEU A 112 9.69 -1.72 22.69
C LEU A 112 9.19 -0.71 23.73
N LEU A 113 8.65 0.44 23.31
CA LEU A 113 8.10 1.45 24.19
C LEU A 113 6.95 0.89 25.05
N TYR A 114 5.97 0.20 24.41
CA TYR A 114 4.85 -0.41 25.12
C TYR A 114 5.27 -1.52 26.06
N ALA A 115 6.26 -2.32 25.69
CA ALA A 115 6.79 -3.36 26.58
C ALA A 115 7.54 -2.80 27.80
N ARG A 116 8.09 -1.58 27.71
CA ARG A 116 8.88 -1.00 28.80
C ARG A 116 8.12 -0.06 29.72
N ILE A 117 7.22 0.75 29.19
CA ILE A 117 6.48 1.78 29.96
C ILE A 117 4.97 1.67 29.82
N GLY A 118 4.47 0.70 29.06
CA GLY A 118 3.02 0.48 28.89
C GLY A 118 2.40 0.00 30.19
N THR A 119 1.24 0.55 30.53
CA THR A 119 0.44 0.14 31.70
C THR A 119 -0.71 -0.73 31.23
N PRO A 120 -0.78 -2.01 31.62
CA PRO A 120 -1.91 -2.87 31.29
C PRO A 120 -3.15 -2.51 32.13
N TYR A 121 -4.31 -2.63 31.50
CA TYR A 121 -5.62 -2.41 32.11
C TYR A 121 -6.47 -3.66 32.05
N CYS A 122 -7.28 -3.86 33.08
CA CYS A 122 -8.25 -4.96 33.10
C CYS A 122 -9.39 -4.68 32.10
N PRO A 123 -9.71 -5.59 31.16
CA PRO A 123 -10.80 -5.39 30.21
C PRO A 123 -12.18 -5.29 30.89
N ASN A 124 -12.36 -5.96 32.04
CA ASN A 124 -13.63 -6.01 32.76
C ASN A 124 -13.85 -4.81 33.69
N HIS A 125 -12.79 -4.29 34.31
CA HIS A 125 -12.88 -3.24 35.34
C HIS A 125 -12.32 -1.90 34.89
N HIS A 126 -11.56 -1.87 33.77
CA HIS A 126 -10.89 -0.68 33.25
C HIS A 126 -9.93 0.01 34.22
N GLU A 127 -9.41 -0.76 35.20
CA GLU A 127 -8.42 -0.30 36.19
C GLU A 127 -7.02 -0.76 35.77
N PRO A 128 -5.96 0.03 36.08
CA PRO A 128 -4.60 -0.33 35.80
C PRO A 128 -4.20 -1.57 36.60
N ILE A 129 -3.49 -2.47 35.95
CA ILE A 129 -2.90 -3.66 36.56
C ILE A 129 -1.44 -3.36 36.80
N VAL A 130 -1.02 -3.39 38.07
CA VAL A 130 0.34 -3.03 38.46
C VAL A 130 1.10 -4.29 38.91
N HIS A 131 2.30 -4.47 38.35
CA HIS A 131 3.27 -5.43 38.85
C HIS A 131 3.95 -4.86 40.11
N GLN A 132 4.12 -5.66 41.14
CA GLN A 132 4.83 -5.27 42.36
C GLN A 132 5.88 -6.30 42.68
N SER A 133 7.11 -5.89 42.83
CA SER A 133 8.17 -6.79 43.30
C SER A 133 7.96 -7.18 44.78
N ILE A 134 8.49 -8.35 45.16
CA ILE A 134 8.42 -8.81 46.56
C ILE A 134 9.04 -7.76 47.50
N GLU A 135 10.11 -7.09 47.06
CA GLU A 135 10.76 -6.04 47.83
C GLU A 135 9.87 -4.80 48.01
N GLU A 136 9.15 -4.37 46.95
CA GLU A 136 8.18 -3.26 47.04
C GLU A 136 7.01 -3.60 47.95
N MET A 137 6.47 -4.83 47.82
CA MET A 137 5.41 -5.33 48.73
C MET A 137 5.91 -5.33 50.18
N THR A 138 7.10 -5.81 50.45
CA THR A 138 7.74 -5.79 51.75
C THR A 138 7.89 -4.36 52.27
N ASN A 139 8.38 -3.43 51.46
CA ASN A 139 8.54 -2.04 51.88
C ASN A 139 7.19 -1.38 52.18
N LYS A 140 6.13 -1.71 51.43
CA LYS A 140 4.76 -1.22 51.70
C LYS A 140 4.23 -1.72 53.03
N VAL A 141 4.47 -3.01 53.36
CA VAL A 141 4.11 -3.57 54.68
C VAL A 141 4.90 -2.85 55.77
N MET A 142 6.20 -2.62 55.58
CA MET A 142 7.03 -1.90 56.57
C MET A 142 6.64 -0.44 56.78
N ASN A 143 5.85 0.16 55.91
CA ASN A 143 5.32 1.53 56.09
C ASN A 143 4.01 1.61 56.89
N PHE A 144 3.42 0.49 57.30
CA PHE A 144 2.32 0.48 58.25
C PHE A 144 2.79 0.91 59.67
N GLU A 145 1.86 1.25 60.54
CA GLU A 145 2.18 1.63 61.92
C GLU A 145 2.85 0.49 62.69
N GLU A 146 3.90 0.81 63.43
CA GLU A 146 4.59 -0.18 64.28
C GLU A 146 3.60 -0.76 65.30
N GLY A 147 3.65 -2.11 65.48
CA GLY A 147 2.71 -2.84 66.31
C GLY A 147 1.47 -3.37 65.58
N THR A 148 1.27 -3.02 64.31
CA THR A 148 0.19 -3.58 63.49
C THR A 148 0.26 -5.11 63.44
N LYS A 149 -0.85 -5.79 63.68
CA LYS A 149 -0.95 -7.25 63.57
C LYS A 149 -1.37 -7.64 62.18
N LEU A 150 -0.55 -8.46 61.54
CA LEU A 150 -0.73 -8.85 60.14
C LEU A 150 -0.83 -10.38 59.97
N GLU A 151 -1.67 -10.83 59.09
CA GLU A 151 -1.67 -12.17 58.52
C GLU A 151 -1.24 -12.08 57.04
N ILE A 152 -0.17 -12.78 56.68
CA ILE A 152 0.28 -12.91 55.28
C ILE A 152 -0.28 -14.24 54.80
N MET A 153 -1.13 -14.17 53.76
CA MET A 153 -1.85 -15.33 53.24
C MET A 153 -1.62 -15.52 51.75
N ALA A 154 -1.67 -16.80 51.32
CA ALA A 154 -1.61 -17.19 49.93
C ALA A 154 -3.02 -17.56 49.43
N PRO A 155 -3.65 -16.80 48.52
CA PRO A 155 -4.98 -17.11 47.94
C PRO A 155 -4.82 -18.18 46.85
N VAL A 156 -4.80 -19.46 47.23
CA VAL A 156 -4.52 -20.61 46.32
C VAL A 156 -5.74 -21.04 45.49
N VAL A 157 -6.96 -20.74 45.91
CA VAL A 157 -8.22 -20.94 45.18
C VAL A 157 -9.07 -19.67 45.30
N ARG A 158 -9.63 -19.18 44.18
CA ARG A 158 -10.45 -17.97 44.16
C ARG A 158 -11.71 -18.19 43.33
N ASP A 159 -12.87 -18.32 43.99
CA ASP A 159 -14.19 -18.46 43.39
C ASP A 159 -14.28 -19.64 42.37
N GLU A 160 -13.63 -20.77 42.70
CA GLU A 160 -13.57 -21.95 41.85
C GLU A 160 -14.35 -23.11 42.44
N LYS A 161 -14.99 -23.91 41.56
CA LYS A 161 -15.71 -25.12 41.94
C LYS A 161 -14.77 -26.33 42.02
N GLY A 162 -14.90 -27.11 43.08
CA GLY A 162 -14.11 -28.33 43.26
C GLY A 162 -14.12 -28.83 44.70
N THR A 163 -13.67 -30.05 44.92
CA THR A 163 -13.49 -30.55 46.30
C THR A 163 -12.14 -30.11 46.86
N HIS A 164 -11.21 -29.70 46.01
CA HIS A 164 -9.86 -29.22 46.30
C HIS A 164 -9.07 -30.10 47.30
N GLN A 165 -9.43 -31.41 47.44
CA GLN A 165 -8.88 -32.32 48.46
C GLN A 165 -7.36 -32.55 48.23
N ASP A 166 -6.95 -32.77 47.00
CA ASP A 166 -5.52 -32.99 46.66
C ASP A 166 -4.67 -31.76 47.04
N LEU A 167 -5.20 -30.55 46.85
CA LEU A 167 -4.56 -29.29 47.22
C LEU A 167 -4.43 -29.19 48.78
N LEU A 168 -5.50 -29.51 49.50
CA LEU A 168 -5.49 -29.46 50.96
C LEU A 168 -4.50 -30.47 51.52
N ASP A 169 -4.40 -31.66 50.93
CA ASP A 169 -3.45 -32.71 51.32
C ASP A 169 -1.98 -32.31 51.01
N ASP A 170 -1.73 -31.65 49.87
CA ASP A 170 -0.41 -31.10 49.54
C ASP A 170 0.02 -29.99 50.50
N LEU A 171 -0.91 -29.11 50.86
CA LEU A 171 -0.64 -28.05 51.85
C LEU A 171 -0.29 -28.62 53.24
N ARG A 172 -0.97 -29.71 53.69
CA ARG A 172 -0.63 -30.45 54.93
C ARG A 172 0.78 -31.05 54.84
N ALA A 173 1.09 -31.67 53.68
CA ALA A 173 2.39 -32.28 53.48
C ALA A 173 3.54 -31.25 53.47
N LYS A 174 3.27 -30.02 53.07
CA LYS A 174 4.20 -28.88 53.12
C LYS A 174 4.31 -28.21 54.46
N GLY A 175 3.55 -28.68 55.47
CA GLY A 175 3.64 -28.21 56.86
C GLY A 175 2.84 -26.98 57.21
N PHE A 176 1.88 -26.55 56.35
CA PHE A 176 0.94 -25.48 56.69
C PHE A 176 -0.10 -26.00 57.69
N THR A 177 -0.50 -25.15 58.60
CA THR A 177 -1.39 -25.57 59.71
C THR A 177 -2.80 -24.95 59.62
N ARG A 178 -2.94 -23.84 58.90
CA ARG A 178 -4.18 -23.06 58.86
C ARG A 178 -4.51 -22.58 57.47
N VAL A 179 -5.81 -22.62 57.16
CA VAL A 179 -6.39 -22.06 55.96
C VAL A 179 -7.61 -21.24 56.32
N ARG A 180 -7.93 -20.20 55.50
CA ARG A 180 -9.18 -19.51 55.56
C ARG A 180 -10.01 -19.96 54.34
N ILE A 181 -11.21 -20.46 54.58
CA ILE A 181 -12.10 -20.95 53.56
C ILE A 181 -13.38 -20.13 53.59
N ASN A 182 -13.70 -19.45 52.49
CA ASN A 182 -14.86 -18.57 52.40
C ASN A 182 -14.97 -17.55 53.58
N GLY A 183 -13.84 -17.07 54.07
CA GLY A 183 -13.73 -16.13 55.18
C GLY A 183 -13.60 -16.80 56.56
N GLU A 184 -13.84 -18.10 56.70
CA GLU A 184 -13.74 -18.83 57.99
C GLU A 184 -12.36 -19.50 58.15
N MET A 185 -11.71 -19.25 59.32
CA MET A 185 -10.44 -19.90 59.68
C MET A 185 -10.67 -21.34 60.06
N LYS A 186 -9.93 -22.28 59.44
CA LYS A 186 -9.96 -23.72 59.71
C LYS A 186 -8.56 -24.26 59.91
N SER A 187 -8.43 -25.27 60.81
CA SER A 187 -7.16 -26.03 60.94
C SER A 187 -7.08 -27.05 59.84
N LEU A 188 -5.88 -27.17 59.23
CA LEU A 188 -5.63 -28.24 58.24
C LEU A 188 -5.55 -29.63 58.89
N ASP A 189 -5.37 -29.71 60.22
CA ASP A 189 -5.43 -30.97 60.97
C ASP A 189 -6.86 -31.53 61.08
N GLU A 190 -7.90 -30.72 60.85
CA GLU A 190 -9.28 -31.14 60.80
C GLU A 190 -9.65 -31.70 59.41
N GLN A 191 -10.66 -32.56 59.39
CA GLN A 191 -11.17 -33.10 58.16
C GLN A 191 -12.04 -32.03 57.48
N ILE A 192 -11.49 -31.43 56.40
CA ILE A 192 -12.19 -30.41 55.61
C ILE A 192 -12.85 -31.10 54.41
N THR A 193 -14.16 -30.94 54.24
CA THR A 193 -14.90 -31.49 53.10
C THR A 193 -15.60 -30.33 52.38
N LEU A 194 -15.32 -30.13 51.09
CA LEU A 194 -15.92 -29.10 50.24
C LEU A 194 -16.83 -29.70 49.20
N GLU A 195 -17.90 -29.01 48.88
CA GLU A 195 -18.90 -29.49 47.91
C GLU A 195 -18.45 -29.19 46.45
N LYS A 196 -18.45 -30.20 45.61
CA LYS A 196 -17.93 -30.11 44.22
C LYS A 196 -18.58 -29.00 43.36
N ASN A 197 -19.84 -28.64 43.66
CA ASN A 197 -20.64 -27.71 42.87
C ASN A 197 -20.70 -26.26 43.45
N ILE A 198 -20.16 -26.06 44.63
CA ILE A 198 -20.05 -24.75 45.24
C ILE A 198 -18.73 -24.10 44.84
N LYS A 199 -18.71 -22.79 44.71
CA LYS A 199 -17.51 -22.00 44.47
C LYS A 199 -16.86 -21.67 45.80
N ASP A 200 -15.60 -22.05 45.96
CA ASP A 200 -14.85 -21.82 47.20
C ASP A 200 -13.67 -20.87 46.97
N THR A 201 -13.31 -20.14 48.00
CA THR A 201 -12.08 -19.36 48.07
C THR A 201 -11.26 -19.94 49.21
N ILE A 202 -10.01 -20.35 48.92
CA ILE A 202 -9.10 -20.94 49.90
C ILE A 202 -7.83 -20.10 49.97
N GLU A 203 -7.48 -19.64 51.17
CA GLU A 203 -6.32 -18.81 51.46
C GLU A 203 -5.50 -19.49 52.55
N VAL A 204 -4.24 -19.76 52.22
CA VAL A 204 -3.31 -20.38 53.16
C VAL A 204 -2.67 -19.32 54.05
N VAL A 205 -2.74 -19.46 55.38
CA VAL A 205 -2.01 -18.58 56.30
C VAL A 205 -0.54 -18.97 56.30
N VAL A 206 0.28 -18.14 55.68
CA VAL A 206 1.73 -18.35 55.57
C VAL A 206 2.40 -17.90 56.87
N ASP A 207 2.09 -16.74 57.38
CA ASP A 207 2.65 -16.22 58.63
C ASP A 207 1.71 -15.21 59.30
N ARG A 208 1.92 -15.07 60.63
CA ARG A 208 1.24 -14.09 61.52
C ARG A 208 2.29 -13.26 62.23
N ILE A 209 2.33 -11.97 61.98
CA ILE A 209 3.41 -11.10 62.38
C ILE A 209 2.85 -9.86 63.08
N VAL A 210 3.55 -9.43 64.15
CA VAL A 210 3.36 -8.09 64.68
C VAL A 210 4.47 -7.22 64.13
N LEU A 211 4.10 -6.17 63.38
CA LEU A 211 5.04 -5.34 62.64
C LEU A 211 6.03 -4.63 63.59
N ARG A 212 7.35 -4.91 63.35
CA ARG A 212 8.49 -4.27 64.02
C ARG A 212 9.60 -4.09 62.97
N PRO A 213 10.54 -3.15 63.16
CA PRO A 213 11.62 -2.92 62.18
C PRO A 213 12.49 -4.15 61.92
N GLU A 214 12.71 -5.00 62.92
CA GLU A 214 13.51 -6.24 62.84
C GLU A 214 12.84 -7.39 62.05
N GLU A 215 11.52 -7.34 61.86
CA GLU A 215 10.77 -8.40 61.16
C GLU A 215 10.82 -8.33 59.64
N ARG A 216 11.53 -7.35 59.06
CA ARG A 216 11.62 -7.15 57.60
C ARG A 216 11.96 -8.41 56.81
N SER A 217 12.96 -9.17 57.25
CA SER A 217 13.39 -10.40 56.54
C SER A 217 12.30 -11.47 56.60
N ARG A 218 11.62 -11.61 57.73
CA ARG A 218 10.54 -12.58 57.96
C ARG A 218 9.32 -12.23 57.10
N ILE A 219 9.00 -10.95 56.94
CA ILE A 219 7.91 -10.45 56.08
C ILE A 219 8.26 -10.74 54.59
N PHE A 220 9.53 -10.50 54.19
CA PHE A 220 9.98 -10.80 52.85
C PHE A 220 9.85 -12.30 52.51
N GLU A 221 10.31 -13.20 53.41
CA GLU A 221 10.19 -14.66 53.25
C GLU A 221 8.74 -15.13 53.21
N ALA A 222 7.85 -14.54 54.03
CA ALA A 222 6.45 -14.88 54.05
C ALA A 222 5.76 -14.44 52.74
N ILE A 223 6.06 -13.24 52.22
CA ILE A 223 5.55 -12.76 50.93
C ILE A 223 6.08 -13.65 49.81
N GLU A 224 7.39 -13.98 49.76
CA GLU A 224 7.96 -14.87 48.78
C GLU A 224 7.31 -16.27 48.79
N THR A 225 7.04 -16.80 49.96
CA THR A 225 6.35 -18.09 50.11
C THR A 225 4.92 -18.01 49.61
N SER A 226 4.20 -16.93 49.94
CA SER A 226 2.85 -16.72 49.48
C SER A 226 2.77 -16.62 47.95
N THR A 227 3.65 -15.82 47.34
CA THR A 227 3.67 -15.64 45.85
C THR A 227 4.02 -16.95 45.15
N LYS A 228 4.92 -17.78 45.68
CA LYS A 228 5.23 -19.12 45.16
C LYS A 228 4.06 -20.10 45.26
N LEU A 229 3.24 -20.02 46.30
CA LEU A 229 2.06 -20.88 46.50
C LEU A 229 0.86 -20.48 45.66
N ALA A 230 0.61 -19.17 45.54
CA ALA A 230 -0.57 -18.61 44.95
C ALA A 230 -0.30 -17.95 43.56
N ASP A 231 0.60 -18.53 42.78
CA ASP A 231 0.92 -18.10 41.40
C ASP A 231 1.21 -16.59 41.25
N GLY A 232 2.02 -16.06 42.18
CA GLY A 232 2.43 -14.67 42.21
C GLY A 232 1.55 -13.74 43.08
N MET A 233 0.56 -14.26 43.79
CA MET A 233 -0.35 -13.43 44.60
C MET A 233 -0.04 -13.56 46.11
N VAL A 234 -0.28 -12.46 46.82
CA VAL A 234 -0.22 -12.42 48.28
C VAL A 234 -1.37 -11.55 48.85
N LEU A 235 -2.05 -12.03 49.84
CA LEU A 235 -3.07 -11.32 50.60
C LEU A 235 -2.52 -10.91 51.94
N ILE A 236 -2.49 -9.61 52.21
CA ILE A 236 -2.14 -9.01 53.49
C ILE A 236 -3.44 -8.65 54.23
N HIS A 237 -3.72 -9.37 55.29
CA HIS A 237 -4.86 -9.08 56.15
C HIS A 237 -4.39 -8.37 57.42
N ILE A 238 -4.85 -7.13 57.60
CA ILE A 238 -4.62 -6.39 58.83
C ILE A 238 -5.71 -6.80 59.83
N ILE A 239 -5.32 -7.35 60.96
CA ILE A 239 -6.28 -7.82 61.97
C ILE A 239 -7.05 -6.60 62.49
N ASP A 240 -8.37 -6.67 62.46
CA ASP A 240 -9.30 -5.57 62.76
C ASP A 240 -9.24 -4.38 61.77
N GLY A 241 -8.64 -4.56 60.55
CA GLY A 241 -8.46 -3.58 59.52
C GLY A 241 -8.88 -4.06 58.15
N GLU A 242 -8.24 -3.53 57.10
CA GLU A 242 -8.51 -3.86 55.68
C GLU A 242 -7.69 -5.07 55.17
N GLU A 243 -8.20 -5.67 54.14
CA GLU A 243 -7.49 -6.71 53.36
C GLU A 243 -6.93 -6.11 52.10
N ILE A 244 -5.64 -6.37 51.83
CA ILE A 244 -4.94 -5.84 50.67
C ILE A 244 -4.36 -6.99 49.88
N LEU A 245 -4.85 -7.18 48.65
CA LEU A 245 -4.32 -8.20 47.72
C LEU A 245 -3.30 -7.55 46.82
N TRP A 246 -2.10 -8.15 46.74
CA TRP A 246 -1.05 -7.76 45.81
C TRP A 246 -0.67 -8.93 44.90
N SER A 247 -0.07 -8.59 43.74
CA SER A 247 0.39 -9.58 42.79
C SER A 247 1.79 -9.23 42.26
N GLU A 248 2.65 -10.25 42.22
CA GLU A 248 3.95 -10.20 41.53
C GLU A 248 3.79 -10.29 40.00
N LYS A 249 2.66 -10.74 39.49
CA LYS A 249 2.31 -10.78 38.07
C LYS A 249 1.34 -9.64 37.74
N PHE A 250 1.23 -9.29 36.43
CA PHE A 250 0.19 -8.40 35.97
C PHE A 250 -1.20 -9.08 36.12
N ALA A 251 -1.82 -8.97 37.25
CA ALA A 251 -3.12 -9.56 37.54
C ALA A 251 -4.12 -8.54 38.13
N CYS A 252 -5.38 -8.64 37.69
CA CYS A 252 -6.45 -7.80 38.21
C CYS A 252 -6.86 -8.26 39.61
N ILE A 253 -6.89 -7.33 40.55
CA ILE A 253 -7.25 -7.60 41.94
C ILE A 253 -8.72 -8.07 42.10
N LYS A 254 -9.61 -7.59 41.19
CA LYS A 254 -11.06 -7.83 41.27
C LYS A 254 -11.54 -9.08 40.47
N CYS A 255 -10.74 -9.58 39.53
CA CYS A 255 -11.06 -10.78 38.74
C CYS A 255 -9.79 -11.56 38.41
N ASN A 256 -9.96 -12.77 37.89
CA ASN A 256 -8.82 -13.65 37.56
C ASN A 256 -8.10 -13.31 36.24
N TYR A 257 -8.32 -12.08 35.70
CA TYR A 257 -7.63 -11.64 34.51
C TYR A 257 -6.16 -11.36 34.81
N SER A 258 -5.27 -12.08 34.18
CA SER A 258 -3.83 -11.89 34.29
C SER A 258 -3.17 -11.79 32.93
N LEU A 259 -2.09 -11.03 32.85
CA LEU A 259 -1.24 -10.89 31.68
C LEU A 259 0.16 -11.46 31.99
N PRO A 260 0.81 -12.13 31.03
CA PRO A 260 2.22 -12.44 31.15
C PRO A 260 3.04 -11.15 31.12
N ASP A 261 4.34 -11.27 31.45
CA ASP A 261 5.26 -10.14 31.39
C ASP A 261 5.22 -9.48 30.01
N LEU A 262 5.25 -8.14 30.02
CA LEU A 262 5.16 -7.36 28.81
C LEU A 262 6.45 -7.48 27.99
N GLU A 263 6.42 -8.25 26.90
CA GLU A 263 7.52 -8.44 25.98
C GLU A 263 7.22 -7.79 24.63
N PRO A 264 8.21 -7.28 23.88
CA PRO A 264 8.00 -6.67 22.56
C PRO A 264 7.30 -7.61 21.56
N ARG A 265 7.51 -8.94 21.67
CA ARG A 265 6.85 -9.93 20.79
C ARG A 265 5.33 -10.00 20.98
N MET A 266 4.79 -9.58 22.13
CA MET A 266 3.36 -9.53 22.39
C MET A 266 2.67 -8.46 21.54
N PHE A 267 3.37 -7.38 21.23
CA PHE A 267 2.87 -6.27 20.42
C PHE A 267 3.11 -6.47 18.91
N SER A 268 3.56 -7.67 18.51
CA SER A 268 3.79 -8.01 17.10
C SER A 268 2.58 -8.72 16.50
N PHE A 269 1.95 -8.13 15.49
CA PHE A 269 0.90 -8.80 14.72
C PHE A 269 1.44 -9.86 13.76
N ASN A 270 2.76 -9.96 13.57
CA ASN A 270 3.43 -11.01 12.80
C ASN A 270 3.81 -12.24 13.64
N ALA A 271 3.68 -12.15 14.97
CA ALA A 271 3.97 -13.23 15.88
C ALA A 271 2.68 -13.83 16.48
N PRO A 272 2.56 -15.16 16.63
CA PRO A 272 1.35 -15.80 17.18
C PRO A 272 0.97 -15.31 18.59
N PHE A 273 1.96 -14.84 19.36
CA PHE A 273 1.75 -14.31 20.70
C PHE A 273 0.88 -13.06 20.73
N GLY A 274 1.07 -12.14 19.78
CA GLY A 274 0.36 -10.86 19.72
C GLY A 274 -0.77 -10.82 18.69
N ALA A 275 -0.67 -11.63 17.63
CA ALA A 275 -1.61 -11.60 16.53
C ALA A 275 -3.03 -11.99 16.94
N CYS A 276 -4.03 -11.29 16.40
CA CYS A 276 -5.43 -11.69 16.51
C CYS A 276 -5.59 -13.14 16.01
N PRO A 277 -6.21 -14.05 16.78
CA PRO A 277 -6.33 -15.45 16.41
C PRO A 277 -7.21 -15.66 15.16
N GLU A 278 -8.19 -14.80 14.93
CA GLU A 278 -9.13 -14.88 13.83
C GLU A 278 -8.49 -14.49 12.49
N CYS A 279 -7.94 -13.30 12.38
CA CYS A 279 -7.31 -12.82 11.13
C CYS A 279 -5.81 -13.11 11.05
N LYS A 280 -5.23 -13.76 12.05
CA LYS A 280 -3.78 -14.10 12.13
C LYS A 280 -2.87 -12.89 11.86
N GLY A 281 -3.29 -11.71 12.35
CA GLY A 281 -2.52 -10.47 12.22
C GLY A 281 -2.74 -9.69 10.92
N LEU A 282 -3.71 -10.07 10.07
CA LEU A 282 -4.01 -9.34 8.83
C LEU A 282 -4.85 -8.09 9.07
N GLY A 283 -5.74 -8.09 10.08
CA GLY A 283 -6.69 -7.01 10.35
C GLY A 283 -7.99 -7.13 9.54
N PHE A 284 -8.00 -7.94 8.50
CA PHE A 284 -9.15 -8.19 7.64
C PHE A 284 -9.31 -9.69 7.35
N LYS A 285 -10.48 -10.06 6.84
CA LYS A 285 -10.76 -11.38 6.28
C LYS A 285 -11.25 -11.22 4.86
N THR A 286 -10.78 -12.08 3.98
CA THR A 286 -11.38 -12.21 2.66
C THR A 286 -12.63 -13.07 2.80
N ALA A 287 -13.78 -12.46 2.55
CA ALA A 287 -15.09 -13.11 2.68
C ALA A 287 -16.00 -12.71 1.50
N ILE A 288 -17.06 -13.47 1.29
CA ILE A 288 -18.04 -13.16 0.26
C ILE A 288 -18.82 -11.89 0.64
N SER A 289 -18.83 -10.90 -0.25
CA SER A 289 -19.53 -9.63 -0.06
C SER A 289 -20.99 -9.73 -0.46
N GLN A 290 -21.89 -9.29 0.43
CA GLN A 290 -23.33 -9.20 0.13
C GLN A 290 -23.61 -8.25 -1.05
N ASP A 291 -22.88 -7.12 -1.14
CA ASP A 291 -23.06 -6.11 -2.19
C ASP A 291 -22.61 -6.63 -3.57
N LEU A 292 -21.57 -7.47 -3.61
CA LEU A 292 -21.12 -8.13 -4.83
C LEU A 292 -22.06 -9.28 -5.25
N LEU A 293 -22.69 -9.97 -4.27
CA LEU A 293 -23.69 -11.00 -4.55
C LEU A 293 -25.00 -10.42 -5.06
N VAL A 294 -25.38 -9.23 -4.57
CA VAL A 294 -26.64 -8.55 -4.94
C VAL A 294 -26.32 -7.21 -5.59
N PRO A 295 -25.80 -7.20 -6.83
CA PRO A 295 -25.39 -5.96 -7.50
C PRO A 295 -26.56 -5.05 -7.87
N ASP A 296 -27.78 -5.58 -7.94
CA ASP A 296 -29.00 -4.84 -8.24
C ASP A 296 -30.09 -5.21 -7.21
N PRO A 297 -30.18 -4.44 -6.10
CA PRO A 297 -31.14 -4.72 -5.04
C PRO A 297 -32.60 -4.37 -5.40
N ASP A 298 -32.84 -3.71 -6.53
CA ASP A 298 -34.20 -3.46 -7.06
C ASP A 298 -34.83 -4.72 -7.69
N LYS A 299 -34.01 -5.72 -8.02
CA LYS A 299 -34.49 -7.01 -8.50
C LYS A 299 -34.95 -7.89 -7.35
N SER A 300 -35.85 -8.83 -7.66
CA SER A 300 -36.25 -9.91 -6.75
C SER A 300 -35.29 -11.11 -6.87
N ILE A 301 -35.35 -12.05 -5.93
CA ILE A 301 -34.56 -13.29 -6.00
C ILE A 301 -34.88 -14.05 -7.30
N ASN A 302 -36.15 -14.19 -7.66
CA ASN A 302 -36.59 -14.82 -8.94
C ASN A 302 -36.21 -13.95 -10.15
N GLY A 303 -36.08 -12.64 -9.98
CA GLY A 303 -35.60 -11.70 -11.01
C GLY A 303 -34.08 -11.64 -11.17
N GLY A 304 -33.35 -12.54 -10.51
CA GLY A 304 -31.88 -12.63 -10.60
C GLY A 304 -31.15 -11.57 -9.76
N ALA A 305 -31.68 -11.20 -8.61
CA ALA A 305 -30.98 -10.31 -7.67
C ALA A 305 -29.66 -10.90 -7.21
N ILE A 306 -29.61 -12.22 -6.93
CA ILE A 306 -28.40 -12.91 -6.48
C ILE A 306 -27.59 -13.37 -7.70
N ALA A 307 -26.45 -12.76 -7.91
CA ALA A 307 -25.62 -12.93 -9.12
C ALA A 307 -25.09 -14.35 -9.38
N THR A 308 -25.03 -15.18 -8.34
CA THR A 308 -24.58 -16.58 -8.43
C THR A 308 -25.72 -17.56 -8.70
N MET A 309 -26.97 -17.08 -8.74
CA MET A 309 -28.16 -17.87 -9.02
C MET A 309 -28.69 -17.51 -10.41
N SER A 310 -28.21 -18.19 -11.44
CA SER A 310 -28.52 -17.83 -12.83
C SER A 310 -29.55 -18.70 -13.50
N ASP A 311 -30.07 -19.76 -12.86
CA ASP A 311 -30.94 -20.78 -13.52
C ASP A 311 -31.83 -21.51 -12.54
N ASP A 312 -33.13 -21.62 -12.85
CA ASP A 312 -34.18 -22.31 -12.05
C ASP A 312 -33.90 -23.78 -11.84
N GLN A 313 -33.01 -24.38 -12.62
CA GLN A 313 -32.68 -25.81 -12.58
C GLN A 313 -31.41 -26.11 -11.75
N ASN A 314 -30.83 -25.12 -11.09
CA ASN A 314 -29.66 -25.32 -10.25
C ASN A 314 -30.09 -25.84 -8.87
N ILE A 315 -29.38 -26.85 -8.35
CA ILE A 315 -29.60 -27.40 -6.98
C ILE A 315 -29.56 -26.25 -5.95
N PHE A 316 -28.72 -25.31 -6.16
CA PHE A 316 -28.57 -24.13 -5.29
C PHE A 316 -29.82 -23.22 -5.26
N TYR A 317 -30.52 -23.07 -6.39
CA TYR A 317 -31.80 -22.35 -6.45
C TYR A 317 -32.90 -23.15 -5.66
N THR A 318 -32.91 -24.47 -5.77
CA THR A 318 -33.84 -25.34 -5.04
C THR A 318 -33.67 -25.18 -3.53
N ASP A 319 -32.44 -25.12 -3.03
CA ASP A 319 -32.16 -24.95 -1.61
C ASP A 319 -32.65 -23.57 -1.09
N VAL A 320 -32.39 -22.50 -1.82
CA VAL A 320 -32.87 -21.15 -1.48
C VAL A 320 -34.38 -21.08 -1.52
N LYS A 321 -35.01 -21.70 -2.55
CA LYS A 321 -36.46 -21.74 -2.69
C LYS A 321 -37.11 -22.49 -1.52
N THR A 322 -36.58 -23.65 -1.16
CA THR A 322 -37.10 -24.44 -0.03
C THR A 322 -37.05 -23.67 1.28
N ALA A 323 -35.95 -22.94 1.51
CA ALA A 323 -35.81 -22.07 2.68
C ALA A 323 -36.80 -20.88 2.64
N CYS A 324 -36.95 -20.23 1.48
CA CYS A 324 -37.88 -19.12 1.32
C CYS A 324 -39.34 -19.56 1.52
N ASP A 325 -39.73 -20.73 0.97
CA ASP A 325 -41.06 -21.28 1.14
C ASP A 325 -41.35 -21.60 2.62
N HIS A 326 -40.41 -22.24 3.33
CA HIS A 326 -40.55 -22.58 4.76
C HIS A 326 -40.68 -21.33 5.66
N TYR A 327 -39.88 -20.30 5.42
CA TYR A 327 -39.88 -19.06 6.21
C TYR A 327 -40.84 -17.99 5.68
N HIS A 328 -41.67 -18.30 4.68
CA HIS A 328 -42.64 -17.40 4.05
C HIS A 328 -42.00 -16.13 3.46
N ILE A 329 -40.80 -16.26 2.86
CA ILE A 329 -40.08 -15.18 2.22
C ILE A 329 -40.55 -15.06 0.76
N ASP A 330 -41.14 -13.92 0.38
CA ASP A 330 -41.59 -13.71 -1.02
C ASP A 330 -40.39 -13.47 -1.96
N MET A 331 -40.07 -14.48 -2.76
CA MET A 331 -38.97 -14.43 -3.74
C MET A 331 -39.21 -13.47 -4.91
N ASN A 332 -40.44 -12.94 -5.09
CA ASN A 332 -40.77 -11.94 -6.14
C ASN A 332 -40.67 -10.50 -5.62
N LYS A 333 -40.50 -10.30 -4.31
CA LYS A 333 -40.31 -8.99 -3.70
C LYS A 333 -38.90 -8.45 -4.00
N PRO A 334 -38.75 -7.14 -4.36
CA PRO A 334 -37.42 -6.55 -4.54
C PRO A 334 -36.51 -6.82 -3.33
N PHE A 335 -35.27 -7.22 -3.58
CA PHE A 335 -34.35 -7.65 -2.53
C PHE A 335 -34.11 -6.57 -1.47
N LYS A 336 -34.07 -5.29 -1.87
CA LYS A 336 -33.96 -4.13 -0.94
C LYS A 336 -35.08 -4.09 0.09
N ASN A 337 -36.29 -4.56 -0.26
CA ASN A 337 -37.48 -4.51 0.58
C ASN A 337 -37.61 -5.73 1.53
N LEU A 338 -36.74 -6.74 1.41
CA LEU A 338 -36.63 -7.83 2.36
C LEU A 338 -36.16 -7.30 3.72
N THR A 339 -36.75 -7.82 4.78
CA THR A 339 -36.35 -7.49 6.16
C THR A 339 -34.93 -8.02 6.45
N LYS A 340 -34.28 -7.45 7.49
CA LYS A 340 -32.96 -7.94 7.92
C LYS A 340 -32.97 -9.43 8.30
N LYS A 341 -34.06 -9.91 8.89
CA LYS A 341 -34.23 -11.32 9.25
C LYS A 341 -34.32 -12.22 8.01
N GLU A 342 -35.14 -11.83 7.01
CA GLU A 342 -35.27 -12.53 5.72
C GLU A 342 -33.94 -12.61 4.99
N LYS A 343 -33.21 -11.49 4.89
CA LYS A 343 -31.87 -11.44 4.28
C LYS A 343 -30.87 -12.36 5.00
N ASN A 344 -30.89 -12.38 6.34
CA ASN A 344 -30.01 -13.26 7.11
C ASN A 344 -30.28 -14.74 6.83
N ILE A 345 -31.54 -15.15 6.73
CA ILE A 345 -31.90 -16.54 6.40
C ILE A 345 -31.34 -16.87 4.99
N VAL A 346 -31.60 -16.03 4.01
CA VAL A 346 -31.14 -16.27 2.63
C VAL A 346 -29.61 -16.39 2.57
N PHE A 347 -28.88 -15.53 3.26
CA PHE A 347 -27.42 -15.47 3.18
C PHE A 347 -26.70 -16.47 4.07
N TYR A 348 -27.19 -16.68 5.30
CA TYR A 348 -26.43 -17.40 6.34
C TYR A 348 -27.08 -18.70 6.79
N GLY A 349 -28.33 -19.00 6.31
CA GLY A 349 -28.95 -20.29 6.52
C GLY A 349 -30.06 -20.33 7.56
N SER A 350 -30.56 -21.56 7.78
CA SER A 350 -31.67 -21.87 8.71
C SER A 350 -31.16 -22.19 10.10
N THR A 351 -32.03 -21.94 11.10
CA THR A 351 -31.80 -22.35 12.50
C THR A 351 -32.41 -23.72 12.83
N GLU A 352 -33.19 -24.25 11.95
CA GLU A 352 -33.86 -25.54 12.06
C GLU A 352 -33.71 -26.39 10.79
N PRO A 353 -33.84 -27.74 10.87
CA PRO A 353 -33.70 -28.60 9.70
C PRO A 353 -34.91 -28.48 8.77
N LEU A 354 -34.63 -28.40 7.46
CA LEU A 354 -35.63 -28.29 6.40
C LEU A 354 -35.67 -29.59 5.59
N ASN A 355 -36.82 -29.85 4.93
CA ASN A 355 -36.98 -30.98 4.02
C ASN A 355 -36.79 -30.52 2.58
N PHE A 356 -35.69 -30.95 1.96
CA PHE A 356 -35.36 -30.67 0.57
C PHE A 356 -35.87 -31.73 -0.37
N GLU A 357 -36.49 -31.30 -1.47
CA GLU A 357 -36.92 -32.16 -2.56
C GLU A 357 -36.10 -31.82 -3.82
N TYR A 358 -35.27 -32.76 -4.26
CA TYR A 358 -34.50 -32.62 -5.48
C TYR A 358 -35.09 -33.52 -6.58
N THR A 359 -35.36 -32.94 -7.73
CA THR A 359 -35.83 -33.68 -8.91
C THR A 359 -34.66 -33.87 -9.89
N ALA A 360 -34.24 -35.09 -10.12
CA ALA A 360 -33.20 -35.42 -11.09
C ALA A 360 -33.71 -35.24 -12.54
N LYS A 361 -32.81 -35.04 -13.51
CA LYS A 361 -33.17 -34.90 -14.94
C LYS A 361 -33.99 -36.03 -15.52
N ASN A 362 -33.97 -37.23 -14.90
CA ASN A 362 -34.77 -38.39 -15.25
C ASN A 362 -36.13 -38.44 -14.54
N GLY A 363 -36.55 -37.39 -13.80
CA GLY A 363 -37.81 -37.28 -13.09
C GLY A 363 -37.84 -37.95 -11.69
N ASN A 364 -36.78 -38.63 -11.27
CA ASN A 364 -36.73 -39.24 -9.94
C ASN A 364 -36.60 -38.17 -8.86
N LYS A 365 -37.41 -38.27 -7.80
CA LYS A 365 -37.37 -37.34 -6.65
C LYS A 365 -36.52 -37.95 -5.53
N ARG A 366 -35.65 -37.11 -4.95
CA ARG A 366 -34.86 -37.45 -3.78
C ARG A 366 -35.23 -36.50 -2.66
N PHE A 367 -35.48 -37.02 -1.48
CA PHE A 367 -35.79 -36.25 -0.26
C PHE A 367 -34.60 -36.32 0.69
N THR A 368 -34.25 -35.20 1.27
CA THR A 368 -33.17 -35.09 2.25
C THR A 368 -33.58 -34.06 3.31
N THR A 369 -33.38 -34.38 4.59
CA THR A 369 -33.60 -33.44 5.69
C THR A 369 -32.25 -32.90 6.20
N GLY A 370 -32.12 -31.60 6.34
CA GLY A 370 -30.89 -30.96 6.78
C GLY A 370 -31.07 -29.47 7.01
N PHE A 371 -30.04 -28.82 7.52
CA PHE A 371 -30.03 -27.34 7.64
C PHE A 371 -29.75 -26.69 6.30
N TYR A 372 -30.48 -25.63 6.01
CA TYR A 372 -30.14 -24.75 4.88
C TYR A 372 -28.87 -23.96 5.25
N GLU A 373 -27.82 -24.15 4.48
CA GLU A 373 -26.51 -23.58 4.75
C GLU A 373 -26.45 -22.05 4.54
N GLY A 374 -27.29 -21.52 3.64
CA GLY A 374 -27.22 -20.13 3.19
C GLY A 374 -26.28 -19.92 2.01
N VAL A 375 -26.55 -18.87 1.24
CA VAL A 375 -25.80 -18.56 0.00
C VAL A 375 -24.33 -18.28 0.31
N ILE A 376 -24.04 -17.44 1.29
CA ILE A 376 -22.66 -17.01 1.61
C ILE A 376 -21.85 -18.18 2.16
N ASN A 377 -22.38 -18.90 3.17
CA ASN A 377 -21.67 -20.02 3.78
C ASN A 377 -21.38 -21.12 2.76
N ASN A 378 -22.34 -21.41 1.85
CA ASN A 378 -22.13 -22.37 0.78
C ASN A 378 -21.00 -21.98 -0.18
N LEU A 379 -20.96 -20.70 -0.60
CA LEU A 379 -19.91 -20.21 -1.49
C LEU A 379 -18.55 -20.19 -0.81
N GLU A 380 -18.47 -19.81 0.46
CA GLU A 380 -17.23 -19.82 1.25
C GLU A 380 -16.69 -21.24 1.44
N ARG A 381 -17.56 -22.20 1.79
CA ARG A 381 -17.17 -23.61 1.88
C ARG A 381 -16.64 -24.13 0.54
N ARG A 382 -17.34 -23.83 -0.57
CA ARG A 382 -16.89 -24.22 -1.92
C ARG A 382 -15.55 -23.62 -2.28
N TYR A 383 -15.28 -22.38 -1.86
CA TYR A 383 -13.98 -21.73 -2.10
C TYR A 383 -12.83 -22.48 -1.42
N ILE A 384 -13.06 -22.98 -0.21
CA ILE A 384 -12.08 -23.75 0.57
C ILE A 384 -11.89 -25.15 -0.01
N GLU A 385 -12.97 -25.84 -0.33
CA GLU A 385 -12.97 -27.26 -0.71
C GLU A 385 -12.60 -27.50 -2.19
N THR A 386 -12.78 -26.49 -3.07
CA THR A 386 -12.55 -26.69 -4.50
C THR A 386 -11.08 -26.90 -4.86
N SER A 387 -10.80 -27.92 -5.66
CA SER A 387 -9.51 -28.10 -6.33
C SER A 387 -9.44 -27.39 -7.70
N SER A 388 -10.57 -26.90 -8.22
CA SER A 388 -10.65 -26.23 -9.53
C SER A 388 -10.21 -24.79 -9.45
N SER A 389 -9.13 -24.44 -10.15
CA SER A 389 -8.65 -23.05 -10.28
C SER A 389 -9.70 -22.13 -10.89
N TRP A 390 -10.50 -22.62 -11.86
CA TRP A 390 -11.56 -21.85 -12.50
C TRP A 390 -12.70 -21.49 -11.51
N ILE A 391 -13.14 -22.43 -10.67
CA ILE A 391 -14.18 -22.14 -9.66
C ILE A 391 -13.65 -21.15 -8.63
N ARG A 392 -12.40 -21.29 -8.21
CA ARG A 392 -11.77 -20.37 -7.26
C ARG A 392 -11.69 -18.95 -7.85
N GLU A 393 -11.18 -18.80 -9.08
CA GLU A 393 -11.13 -17.54 -9.79
C GLU A 393 -12.53 -16.92 -10.02
N TRP A 394 -13.54 -17.76 -10.28
CA TRP A 394 -14.92 -17.29 -10.39
C TRP A 394 -15.47 -16.78 -9.05
N LEU A 395 -15.18 -17.46 -7.93
CA LEU A 395 -15.59 -17.05 -6.58
C LEU A 395 -14.84 -15.81 -6.11
N ASP A 396 -13.56 -15.65 -6.48
CA ASP A 396 -12.77 -14.42 -6.19
C ASP A 396 -13.47 -13.14 -6.66
N ASN A 397 -14.30 -13.26 -7.69
CA ASN A 397 -15.10 -12.12 -8.16
C ASN A 397 -16.15 -11.62 -7.16
N TYR A 398 -16.52 -12.40 -6.18
CA TYR A 398 -17.52 -12.08 -5.15
C TYR A 398 -16.87 -11.88 -3.78
N MET A 399 -15.56 -12.06 -3.68
CA MET A 399 -14.82 -11.86 -2.44
C MET A 399 -14.36 -10.41 -2.27
N MET A 400 -14.36 -9.97 -1.04
CA MET A 400 -13.88 -8.65 -0.61
C MET A 400 -13.11 -8.79 0.70
N GLU A 401 -12.14 -7.91 0.91
CA GLU A 401 -11.50 -7.76 2.20
C GLU A 401 -12.45 -7.01 3.14
N LEU A 402 -12.95 -7.71 4.16
CA LEU A 402 -13.82 -7.17 5.19
C LEU A 402 -13.03 -7.02 6.49
N GLU A 403 -13.31 -5.98 7.24
CA GLU A 403 -12.71 -5.77 8.56
C GLU A 403 -12.91 -7.00 9.45
N CYS A 404 -11.87 -7.40 10.18
CA CYS A 404 -11.94 -8.56 11.05
C CYS A 404 -12.96 -8.31 12.19
N PRO A 405 -13.97 -9.18 12.39
CA PRO A 405 -15.04 -8.95 13.37
C PRO A 405 -14.57 -9.00 14.82
N ILE A 406 -13.38 -9.55 15.11
CA ILE A 406 -12.82 -9.65 16.46
C ILE A 406 -11.91 -8.48 16.80
N CYS A 407 -10.94 -8.17 15.93
CA CYS A 407 -9.96 -7.13 16.23
C CYS A 407 -10.28 -5.76 15.63
N HIS A 408 -11.33 -5.65 14.82
CA HIS A 408 -11.75 -4.40 14.18
C HIS A 408 -10.57 -3.66 13.52
N GLY A 409 -9.79 -4.37 12.70
CA GLY A 409 -8.63 -3.82 12.01
C GLY A 409 -7.34 -3.76 12.84
N ALA A 410 -7.40 -3.90 14.17
CA ALA A 410 -6.24 -3.72 15.06
C ALA A 410 -5.15 -4.79 14.92
N ARG A 411 -5.41 -5.91 14.25
CA ARG A 411 -4.47 -7.02 13.99
C ARG A 411 -3.96 -7.76 15.22
N LEU A 412 -4.18 -7.24 16.43
CA LEU A 412 -3.67 -7.71 17.71
C LEU A 412 -4.77 -8.34 18.57
N LYS A 413 -4.37 -9.12 19.56
CA LYS A 413 -5.27 -9.65 20.60
C LYS A 413 -5.81 -8.51 21.47
N GLU A 414 -7.00 -8.67 22.00
CA GLU A 414 -7.63 -7.72 22.93
C GLU A 414 -6.76 -7.46 24.17
N SER A 415 -6.13 -8.50 24.72
CA SER A 415 -5.23 -8.37 25.88
C SER A 415 -4.06 -7.42 25.63
N VAL A 416 -3.54 -7.38 24.41
CA VAL A 416 -2.47 -6.45 24.00
C VAL A 416 -3.00 -5.03 23.82
N LEU A 417 -4.23 -4.88 23.30
CA LEU A 417 -4.87 -3.58 23.10
C LEU A 417 -5.26 -2.90 24.42
N ASN A 418 -5.33 -3.65 25.51
CA ASN A 418 -5.58 -3.11 26.85
C ASN A 418 -4.30 -2.60 27.56
N VAL A 419 -3.15 -2.60 26.89
CA VAL A 419 -1.93 -1.95 27.39
C VAL A 419 -1.86 -0.53 26.83
N LEU A 420 -1.83 0.47 27.71
CA LEU A 420 -1.96 1.87 27.34
C LEU A 420 -0.74 2.70 27.75
N ILE A 421 -0.42 3.71 26.93
CA ILE A 421 0.48 4.82 27.26
C ILE A 421 -0.31 6.11 27.06
N ASN A 422 -0.43 6.96 28.09
CA ASN A 422 -1.26 8.16 28.06
C ASN A 422 -2.67 7.90 27.48
N LYS A 423 -3.33 6.82 27.94
CA LYS A 423 -4.67 6.38 27.53
C LYS A 423 -4.80 5.97 26.06
N LYS A 424 -3.70 5.70 25.39
CA LYS A 424 -3.69 5.21 24.00
C LYS A 424 -3.03 3.84 23.92
N ASN A 425 -3.65 2.91 23.19
CA ASN A 425 -3.02 1.64 22.85
C ASN A 425 -2.13 1.76 21.61
N ILE A 426 -1.35 0.71 21.33
CA ILE A 426 -0.40 0.73 20.19
C ILE A 426 -1.11 0.92 18.85
N TYR A 427 -2.29 0.33 18.65
CA TYR A 427 -3.05 0.46 17.40
C TYR A 427 -3.57 1.90 17.21
N GLU A 428 -4.16 2.49 18.24
CA GLU A 428 -4.59 3.89 18.19
C GLU A 428 -3.44 4.85 17.88
N MET A 429 -2.21 4.57 18.36
CA MET A 429 -1.05 5.36 17.98
C MET A 429 -0.69 5.17 16.50
N THR A 430 -0.82 3.94 15.97
CA THR A 430 -0.52 3.71 14.53
C THR A 430 -1.56 4.31 13.60
N GLN A 431 -2.77 4.57 14.07
CA GLN A 431 -3.83 5.24 13.32
C GLN A 431 -3.67 6.77 13.26
N MET A 432 -2.86 7.36 14.14
CA MET A 432 -2.54 8.78 14.06
C MET A 432 -1.74 9.06 12.79
N SER A 433 -1.96 10.21 12.17
CA SER A 433 -1.04 10.71 11.14
C SER A 433 0.37 10.91 11.73
N ILE A 434 1.40 10.85 10.89
CA ILE A 434 2.80 11.07 11.31
C ILE A 434 2.94 12.40 12.07
N GLY A 435 2.24 13.46 11.60
CA GLY A 435 2.21 14.76 12.27
C GLY A 435 1.60 14.69 13.66
N GLU A 436 0.40 14.11 13.78
CA GLU A 436 -0.31 13.94 15.06
C GLU A 436 0.48 13.06 16.04
N LEU A 437 1.06 11.96 15.55
CA LEU A 437 1.86 11.05 16.37
C LEU A 437 3.13 11.74 16.89
N LEU A 438 3.80 12.52 16.04
CA LEU A 438 4.98 13.30 16.43
C LEU A 438 4.66 14.28 17.58
N ASP A 439 3.54 15.01 17.43
CA ASP A 439 3.09 15.96 18.46
C ASP A 439 2.67 15.22 19.75
N PHE A 440 2.01 14.07 19.62
CA PHE A 440 1.62 13.22 20.77
C PHE A 440 2.85 12.71 21.52
N ILE A 441 3.86 12.15 20.81
CA ILE A 441 5.09 11.61 21.41
C ILE A 441 5.91 12.71 22.09
N LYS A 442 6.01 13.93 21.50
CA LYS A 442 6.71 15.08 22.11
C LYS A 442 6.04 15.58 23.41
N ASN A 443 4.72 15.38 23.52
CA ASN A 443 3.93 15.87 24.67
C ASN A 443 3.54 14.74 25.64
N LEU A 444 4.21 13.57 25.61
CA LEU A 444 3.96 12.47 26.53
C LEU A 444 4.19 12.89 27.99
N LYS A 445 3.20 12.62 28.84
CA LYS A 445 3.32 12.86 30.29
C LYS A 445 3.83 11.57 30.94
N LEU A 446 5.10 11.55 31.30
CA LEU A 446 5.80 10.43 31.88
C LEU A 446 6.30 10.80 33.29
N ASN A 447 6.34 9.82 34.20
CA ASN A 447 7.04 9.96 35.46
C ASN A 447 8.57 9.89 35.24
N LYS A 448 9.35 10.17 36.29
CA LYS A 448 10.84 10.21 36.16
C LYS A 448 11.43 8.87 35.71
N GLU A 449 10.96 7.77 36.26
CA GLU A 449 11.40 6.42 35.95
C GLU A 449 11.08 6.06 34.50
N GLN A 450 9.83 6.26 34.07
CA GLN A 450 9.40 6.04 32.69
C GLN A 450 10.20 6.90 31.70
N GLN A 451 10.53 8.13 32.08
CA GLN A 451 11.33 9.03 31.26
C GLN A 451 12.78 8.53 31.09
N GLU A 452 13.42 8.05 32.17
CA GLU A 452 14.75 7.47 32.09
C GLU A 452 14.79 6.21 31.22
N ILE A 453 13.82 5.30 31.40
CA ILE A 453 13.72 4.06 30.63
C ILE A 453 13.48 4.31 29.15
N SER A 454 12.62 5.28 28.81
CA SER A 454 12.12 5.46 27.43
C SER A 454 12.86 6.53 26.60
N ASN A 455 13.74 7.34 27.21
CA ASN A 455 14.37 8.49 26.59
C ASN A 455 15.03 8.18 25.22
N LEU A 456 15.82 7.11 25.15
CA LEU A 456 16.48 6.71 23.90
C LEU A 456 15.47 6.22 22.87
N ILE A 457 14.47 5.48 23.28
CA ILE A 457 13.41 4.94 22.41
C ILE A 457 12.59 6.09 21.81
N ILE A 458 12.16 7.01 22.66
CA ILE A 458 11.37 8.19 22.25
C ILE A 458 12.18 9.06 21.28
N LYS A 459 13.47 9.29 21.55
CA LYS A 459 14.36 10.06 20.66
C LYS A 459 14.43 9.43 19.27
N GLU A 460 14.56 8.11 19.18
CA GLU A 460 14.59 7.40 17.88
C GLU A 460 13.26 7.48 17.14
N ILE A 461 12.13 7.34 17.85
CA ILE A 461 10.81 7.50 17.25
C ILE A 461 10.65 8.93 16.70
N ILE A 462 10.99 9.96 17.50
CA ILE A 462 10.90 11.36 17.07
C ILE A 462 11.75 11.60 15.84
N ASN A 463 13.01 11.18 15.83
CA ASN A 463 13.90 11.35 14.68
C ASN A 463 13.29 10.77 13.40
N ARG A 464 12.81 9.52 13.44
CA ARG A 464 12.19 8.86 12.27
C ARG A 464 10.90 9.56 11.81
N LEU A 465 10.05 9.99 12.75
CA LEU A 465 8.84 10.74 12.43
C LEU A 465 9.16 12.12 11.81
N GLU A 466 10.17 12.81 12.30
CA GLU A 466 10.63 14.09 11.74
C GLU A 466 11.16 13.92 10.32
N PHE A 467 11.92 12.86 10.03
CA PHE A 467 12.35 12.58 8.66
C PHE A 467 11.18 12.33 7.71
N LEU A 468 10.17 11.55 8.13
CA LEU A 468 8.96 11.33 7.33
C LEU A 468 8.19 12.64 7.09
N LYS A 469 8.10 13.50 8.10
CA LYS A 469 7.48 14.83 7.99
C LYS A 469 8.26 15.74 7.02
N ASN A 470 9.59 15.70 7.06
CA ASN A 470 10.46 16.53 6.22
C ASN A 470 10.41 16.12 4.73
N VAL A 471 10.10 14.84 4.43
CA VAL A 471 9.86 14.41 3.04
C VAL A 471 8.40 14.57 2.60
N GLY A 472 7.56 15.30 3.35
CA GLY A 472 6.18 15.61 2.99
C GLY A 472 5.18 14.46 3.19
N LEU A 473 5.41 13.56 4.17
CA LEU A 473 4.55 12.41 4.47
C LEU A 473 3.82 12.54 5.83
N ASP A 474 3.64 13.77 6.32
CA ASP A 474 3.02 14.07 7.61
C ASP A 474 1.56 13.59 7.72
N TYR A 475 0.87 13.42 6.61
CA TYR A 475 -0.52 12.99 6.52
C TYR A 475 -0.73 11.46 6.56
N ILE A 476 0.32 10.65 6.37
CA ILE A 476 0.23 9.18 6.33
C ILE A 476 0.15 8.62 7.75
N THR A 477 -0.58 7.51 7.93
CA THR A 477 -0.66 6.77 9.19
C THR A 477 0.29 5.56 9.19
N LEU A 478 0.75 5.12 10.36
CA LEU A 478 1.68 3.99 10.45
C LEU A 478 1.03 2.64 10.17
N ASP A 479 -0.28 2.49 10.37
CA ASP A 479 -1.06 1.28 10.09
C ASP A 479 -1.36 1.08 8.60
N ARG A 480 -1.19 2.12 7.77
CA ARG A 480 -1.45 2.04 6.33
C ARG A 480 -0.60 0.96 5.68
N MET A 481 -1.25 0.10 4.90
CA MET A 481 -0.58 -1.00 4.19
C MET A 481 0.39 -0.48 3.12
N ALA A 482 1.59 -1.05 3.05
CA ALA A 482 2.60 -0.65 2.08
C ALA A 482 2.12 -0.83 0.62
N GLY A 483 1.30 -1.85 0.35
CA GLY A 483 0.70 -2.07 -0.97
C GLY A 483 -0.34 -1.03 -1.41
N SER A 484 -0.84 -0.19 -0.50
CA SER A 484 -1.78 0.89 -0.80
C SER A 484 -1.10 2.25 -1.08
N LEU A 485 0.22 2.30 -0.91
CA LEU A 485 1.00 3.51 -1.14
C LEU A 485 1.21 3.74 -2.64
N SER A 486 1.20 4.99 -3.05
CA SER A 486 1.70 5.37 -4.38
C SER A 486 3.21 5.12 -4.50
N GLY A 487 3.72 4.97 -5.72
CA GLY A 487 5.15 4.77 -5.96
C GLY A 487 6.00 5.88 -5.31
N GLY A 488 5.58 7.13 -5.42
CA GLY A 488 6.26 8.27 -4.81
C GLY A 488 6.20 8.27 -3.27
N GLU A 489 5.08 7.87 -2.66
CA GLU A 489 4.97 7.74 -1.20
C GLU A 489 5.94 6.67 -0.67
N LEU A 490 5.98 5.49 -1.30
CA LEU A 490 6.88 4.40 -0.91
C LEU A 490 8.35 4.79 -1.07
N GLN A 491 8.70 5.46 -2.16
CA GLN A 491 10.04 5.96 -2.42
C GLN A 491 10.48 6.95 -1.34
N ARG A 492 9.62 7.92 -0.97
CA ARG A 492 9.92 8.89 0.10
C ARG A 492 10.04 8.25 1.48
N ILE A 493 9.27 7.20 1.76
CA ILE A 493 9.44 6.39 2.99
C ILE A 493 10.83 5.78 3.03
N ARG A 494 11.29 5.18 1.93
CA ARG A 494 12.65 4.61 1.82
C ARG A 494 13.72 5.70 1.97
N LEU A 495 13.53 6.85 1.31
CA LEU A 495 14.42 7.99 1.44
C LEU A 495 14.53 8.45 2.90
N ALA A 496 13.40 8.63 3.60
CA ALA A 496 13.37 9.01 5.00
C ALA A 496 14.10 7.99 5.90
N THR A 497 13.94 6.68 5.61
CA THR A 497 14.63 5.60 6.34
C THR A 497 16.15 5.68 6.13
N GLN A 498 16.61 5.96 4.91
CA GLN A 498 18.04 6.13 4.60
C GLN A 498 18.63 7.39 5.23
N ILE A 499 17.93 8.51 5.20
CA ILE A 499 18.34 9.75 5.91
C ILE A 499 18.50 9.45 7.41
N GLY A 500 17.52 8.70 7.99
CA GLY A 500 17.55 8.32 9.39
C GLY A 500 18.74 7.46 9.79
N SER A 501 19.32 6.69 8.86
CA SER A 501 20.52 5.87 9.12
C SER A 501 21.79 6.69 9.35
N LYS A 502 21.81 7.96 8.93
CA LYS A 502 22.95 8.90 9.02
C LYS A 502 24.26 8.34 8.43
N LEU A 503 24.15 7.49 7.42
CA LEU A 503 25.32 6.96 6.71
C LEU A 503 26.04 8.12 6.00
N SER A 504 27.37 8.06 5.98
CA SER A 504 28.23 9.01 5.30
C SER A 504 29.17 8.31 4.32
N GLY A 505 29.60 9.01 3.28
CA GLY A 505 30.50 8.49 2.25
C GLY A 505 29.82 7.51 1.29
N VAL A 506 28.50 7.55 1.16
CA VAL A 506 27.67 6.69 0.30
C VAL A 506 27.29 7.44 -0.96
N LEU A 507 27.18 6.70 -2.07
CA LEU A 507 26.58 7.17 -3.32
C LEU A 507 25.10 6.77 -3.36
N TYR A 508 24.20 7.73 -3.28
CA TYR A 508 22.77 7.49 -3.45
C TYR A 508 22.34 7.78 -4.89
N VAL A 509 21.58 6.87 -5.48
CA VAL A 509 20.98 7.04 -6.81
C VAL A 509 19.47 7.03 -6.65
N LEU A 510 18.81 8.14 -7.01
CA LEU A 510 17.38 8.34 -6.84
C LEU A 510 16.69 8.54 -8.19
N ASP A 511 15.48 7.96 -8.34
CA ASP A 511 14.66 8.06 -9.55
C ASP A 511 13.44 8.95 -9.26
N GLU A 512 13.46 10.18 -9.76
CA GLU A 512 12.36 11.14 -9.71
C GLU A 512 11.69 11.28 -8.31
N PRO A 513 12.42 11.62 -7.26
CA PRO A 513 11.88 11.66 -5.89
C PRO A 513 10.81 12.75 -5.66
N SER A 514 10.69 13.75 -6.56
CA SER A 514 9.69 14.81 -6.50
C SER A 514 8.29 14.38 -6.99
N ILE A 515 8.13 13.17 -7.51
CA ILE A 515 6.87 12.68 -8.08
C ILE A 515 5.70 12.79 -7.09
N GLY A 516 4.57 13.34 -7.59
CA GLY A 516 3.33 13.48 -6.82
C GLY A 516 3.43 14.49 -5.67
N LEU A 517 4.48 15.32 -5.63
CA LEU A 517 4.61 16.40 -4.67
C LEU A 517 4.00 17.70 -5.18
N HIS A 518 3.32 18.40 -4.29
CA HIS A 518 3.05 19.82 -4.48
C HIS A 518 4.35 20.61 -4.29
N GLN A 519 4.48 21.78 -4.96
CA GLN A 519 5.71 22.58 -4.89
C GLN A 519 6.15 22.92 -3.46
N ARG A 520 5.20 23.20 -2.56
CA ARG A 520 5.48 23.40 -1.13
C ARG A 520 6.21 22.22 -0.47
N ASP A 521 5.83 21.00 -0.83
CA ASP A 521 6.43 19.80 -0.22
C ASP A 521 7.74 19.44 -0.94
N ASN A 522 7.91 19.85 -2.21
CA ASN A 522 9.16 19.72 -2.96
C ASN A 522 10.30 20.55 -2.34
N ASP A 523 10.02 21.76 -1.85
CA ASP A 523 11.00 22.58 -1.12
C ASP A 523 11.56 21.83 0.10
N LYS A 524 10.72 21.09 0.84
CA LYS A 524 11.16 20.27 1.98
C LYS A 524 12.05 19.11 1.55
N LEU A 525 11.67 18.44 0.45
CA LEU A 525 12.46 17.36 -0.13
C LEU A 525 13.85 17.83 -0.55
N ILE A 526 13.95 18.95 -1.27
CA ILE A 526 15.22 19.54 -1.70
C ILE A 526 16.12 19.81 -0.49
N ASN A 527 15.57 20.39 0.60
CA ASN A 527 16.33 20.62 1.82
C ASN A 527 16.84 19.31 2.44
N SER A 528 16.02 18.26 2.46
CA SER A 528 16.42 16.92 2.96
C SER A 528 17.55 16.30 2.11
N LEU A 529 17.50 16.47 0.78
CA LEU A 529 18.58 16.00 -0.11
C LEU A 529 19.90 16.77 0.17
N LYS A 530 19.82 18.07 0.38
CA LYS A 530 20.99 18.89 0.77
C LYS A 530 21.56 18.49 2.13
N GLU A 531 20.72 18.15 3.10
CA GLU A 531 21.17 17.61 4.38
C GLU A 531 21.96 16.31 4.20
N MET A 532 21.52 15.39 3.31
CA MET A 532 22.28 14.17 2.99
C MET A 532 23.64 14.48 2.38
N VAL A 533 23.73 15.47 1.50
CA VAL A 533 25.02 15.94 0.93
C VAL A 533 25.93 16.48 2.02
N ASN A 534 25.40 17.27 2.94
CA ASN A 534 26.17 17.86 4.07
C ASN A 534 26.71 16.78 5.03
N LEU A 535 26.11 15.58 5.06
CA LEU A 535 26.67 14.43 5.79
C LEU A 535 27.85 13.76 5.07
N GLY A 536 28.30 14.30 3.92
CA GLY A 536 29.42 13.76 3.13
C GLY A 536 29.03 12.66 2.14
N ASN A 537 27.77 12.64 1.69
CA ASN A 537 27.27 11.72 0.68
C ASN A 537 27.27 12.37 -0.73
N THR A 538 27.34 11.53 -1.74
CA THR A 538 27.12 11.93 -3.14
C THR A 538 25.73 11.50 -3.57
N LEU A 539 24.92 12.40 -4.10
CA LEU A 539 23.57 12.11 -4.58
C LEU A 539 23.52 12.27 -6.10
N VAL A 540 23.11 11.23 -6.80
CA VAL A 540 22.78 11.25 -8.23
C VAL A 540 21.27 11.11 -8.34
N VAL A 541 20.59 12.14 -8.83
CA VAL A 541 19.14 12.21 -8.90
C VAL A 541 18.73 12.35 -10.37
N VAL A 542 17.94 11.41 -10.88
CA VAL A 542 17.25 11.55 -12.16
C VAL A 542 16.02 12.41 -11.92
N GLU A 543 15.91 13.58 -12.55
CA GLU A 543 14.83 14.54 -12.27
C GLU A 543 14.42 15.38 -13.47
N HIS A 544 13.17 15.85 -13.39
CA HIS A 544 12.54 16.73 -14.36
C HIS A 544 11.96 18.00 -13.74
N ASP A 545 11.91 18.07 -12.40
CA ASP A 545 11.41 19.23 -11.68
C ASP A 545 12.36 20.42 -11.76
N THR A 546 11.81 21.57 -12.10
CA THR A 546 12.57 22.81 -12.32
C THR A 546 13.30 23.28 -11.05
N ASP A 547 12.63 23.24 -9.89
CA ASP A 547 13.18 23.73 -8.63
C ASP A 547 14.31 22.82 -8.15
N THR A 548 14.16 21.51 -8.31
CA THR A 548 15.21 20.52 -8.00
C THR A 548 16.43 20.69 -8.91
N MET A 549 16.24 20.90 -10.23
CA MET A 549 17.32 21.16 -11.18
C MET A 549 18.09 22.45 -10.84
N LEU A 550 17.38 23.51 -10.48
CA LEU A 550 18.00 24.79 -10.10
C LEU A 550 18.72 24.72 -8.75
N ALA A 551 18.31 23.81 -7.87
CA ALA A 551 18.92 23.62 -6.54
C ALA A 551 20.15 22.70 -6.57
N ALA A 552 20.45 22.06 -7.71
CA ALA A 552 21.56 21.12 -7.88
C ALA A 552 22.92 21.86 -7.81
N ASP A 553 23.93 21.17 -7.27
CA ASP A 553 25.33 21.63 -7.35
C ASP A 553 25.92 21.36 -8.73
N TYR A 554 25.46 20.28 -9.37
CA TYR A 554 25.91 19.88 -10.69
C TYR A 554 24.74 19.29 -11.50
N LEU A 555 24.54 19.78 -12.72
CA LEU A 555 23.46 19.36 -13.62
C LEU A 555 24.04 18.69 -14.85
N VAL A 556 23.49 17.53 -15.23
CA VAL A 556 23.89 16.77 -16.42
C VAL A 556 22.68 16.64 -17.34
N ASP A 557 22.73 17.25 -18.52
CA ASP A 557 21.69 17.15 -19.55
C ASP A 557 22.04 16.04 -20.55
N VAL A 558 21.22 14.97 -20.56
CA VAL A 558 21.40 13.80 -21.42
C VAL A 558 20.45 13.88 -22.62
N GLY A 559 21.02 13.79 -23.82
CA GLY A 559 20.22 13.98 -25.03
C GLY A 559 21.03 13.65 -26.28
N PRO A 560 20.82 14.45 -27.39
CA PRO A 560 19.86 15.58 -27.55
C PRO A 560 18.41 15.14 -27.72
N GLY A 561 18.14 13.89 -28.11
CA GLY A 561 16.81 13.32 -28.37
C GLY A 561 16.57 12.07 -27.54
N ALA A 562 15.56 11.29 -27.95
CA ALA A 562 15.22 10.00 -27.36
C ALA A 562 15.79 8.84 -28.18
N GLY A 563 15.89 7.65 -27.60
CA GLY A 563 16.28 6.44 -28.33
C GLY A 563 17.64 6.55 -29.04
N ARG A 564 17.65 6.39 -30.37
CA ARG A 564 18.88 6.49 -31.16
C ARG A 564 19.48 7.89 -31.21
N GLU A 565 18.67 8.92 -31.08
CA GLU A 565 19.11 10.31 -31.04
C GLU A 565 19.60 10.75 -29.66
N GLY A 566 19.39 9.90 -28.63
CA GLY A 566 19.85 10.12 -27.27
C GLY A 566 21.24 9.58 -26.99
N GLY A 567 21.55 9.36 -25.72
CA GLY A 567 22.73 8.67 -25.23
C GLY A 567 24.03 9.49 -25.23
N GLN A 568 23.93 10.83 -25.31
CA GLN A 568 25.09 11.74 -25.26
C GLN A 568 24.94 12.74 -24.14
N ILE A 569 26.03 13.26 -23.62
CA ILE A 569 26.03 14.40 -22.70
C ILE A 569 26.00 15.69 -23.54
N VAL A 570 24.88 16.40 -23.49
CA VAL A 570 24.68 17.66 -24.20
C VAL A 570 25.32 18.83 -23.45
N ALA A 571 25.16 18.82 -22.12
CA ALA A 571 25.74 19.80 -21.23
C ALA A 571 25.98 19.18 -19.84
N ALA A 572 27.03 19.60 -19.16
CA ALA A 572 27.33 19.21 -17.78
C ALA A 572 28.07 20.36 -17.09
N GLY A 573 27.64 20.70 -15.88
CA GLY A 573 28.20 21.84 -15.10
C GLY A 573 27.20 22.33 -14.07
N THR A 574 27.37 23.54 -13.59
CA THR A 574 26.38 24.22 -12.75
C THR A 574 25.08 24.49 -13.52
N PRO A 575 23.92 24.61 -12.86
CA PRO A 575 22.67 24.95 -13.55
C PRO A 575 22.82 26.20 -14.47
N GLN A 576 23.59 27.21 -14.06
CA GLN A 576 23.86 28.44 -14.83
C GLN A 576 24.62 28.13 -16.13
N GLU A 577 25.62 27.25 -16.08
CA GLU A 577 26.38 26.81 -17.26
C GLU A 577 25.52 26.05 -18.25
N VAL A 578 24.65 25.17 -17.75
CA VAL A 578 23.69 24.42 -18.59
C VAL A 578 22.65 25.35 -19.23
N MET A 579 22.13 26.35 -18.49
CA MET A 579 21.23 27.38 -19.02
C MET A 579 21.89 28.26 -20.11
N ALA A 580 23.18 28.45 -20.03
CA ALA A 580 23.95 29.24 -21.02
C ALA A 580 24.20 28.44 -22.31
N ASN A 581 24.14 27.09 -22.27
CA ASN A 581 24.42 26.25 -23.42
C ASN A 581 23.23 26.25 -24.42
N PRO A 582 23.36 26.75 -25.65
CA PRO A 582 22.29 26.86 -26.63
C PRO A 582 21.79 25.48 -27.14
N ASN A 583 22.63 24.44 -27.04
CA ASN A 583 22.30 23.09 -27.48
C ASN A 583 21.50 22.31 -26.44
N SER A 584 21.51 22.76 -25.17
CA SER A 584 20.74 22.13 -24.09
C SER A 584 19.26 22.52 -24.19
N LEU A 585 18.41 21.52 -24.46
CA LEU A 585 16.96 21.71 -24.47
C LEU A 585 16.48 22.06 -23.06
N THR A 586 16.98 21.34 -22.05
CA THR A 586 16.72 21.62 -20.63
C THR A 586 17.15 23.06 -20.28
N GLY A 587 18.35 23.48 -20.68
CA GLY A 587 18.84 24.82 -20.44
C GLY A 587 17.96 25.92 -21.06
N ARG A 588 17.37 25.68 -22.23
CA ARG A 588 16.43 26.62 -22.87
C ARG A 588 15.11 26.76 -22.08
N TYR A 589 14.59 25.65 -21.53
CA TYR A 589 13.40 25.70 -20.67
C TYR A 589 13.71 26.37 -19.32
N LEU A 590 14.82 26.01 -18.66
CA LEU A 590 15.22 26.63 -17.39
C LEU A 590 15.50 28.13 -17.50
N SER A 591 16.06 28.59 -18.63
CA SER A 591 16.30 30.01 -18.89
C SER A 591 15.08 30.78 -19.39
N GLY A 592 13.94 30.11 -19.61
CA GLY A 592 12.69 30.70 -20.13
C GLY A 592 12.74 31.05 -21.62
N LYS A 593 13.81 30.68 -22.38
CA LYS A 593 13.88 30.83 -23.83
C LYS A 593 12.85 29.98 -24.56
N GLU A 594 12.55 28.79 -24.00
CA GLU A 594 11.42 27.96 -24.37
C GLU A 594 10.47 27.84 -23.18
N ARG A 595 9.17 27.88 -23.44
CA ARG A 595 8.15 27.72 -22.41
C ARG A 595 6.85 27.17 -23.00
N ILE A 596 6.00 26.63 -22.14
CA ILE A 596 4.62 26.32 -22.47
C ILE A 596 3.81 27.61 -22.32
N GLU A 597 3.16 28.04 -23.39
CA GLU A 597 2.44 29.32 -23.40
C GLU A 597 1.12 29.22 -22.62
N VAL A 598 0.78 30.32 -21.94
CA VAL A 598 -0.52 30.47 -21.26
C VAL A 598 -1.57 30.80 -22.33
N PRO A 599 -2.71 30.09 -22.40
CA PRO A 599 -3.77 30.41 -23.32
C PRO A 599 -4.32 31.85 -23.11
N THR A 600 -4.46 32.61 -24.19
CA THR A 600 -4.99 33.97 -24.13
C THR A 600 -6.49 34.03 -23.79
N THR A 601 -7.20 32.93 -24.04
CA THR A 601 -8.64 32.80 -23.74
C THR A 601 -8.91 31.42 -23.14
N ARG A 602 -9.78 31.36 -22.13
CA ARG A 602 -10.25 30.11 -21.53
C ARG A 602 -11.54 29.65 -22.19
N ARG A 603 -11.69 28.32 -22.42
CA ARG A 603 -12.91 27.76 -22.97
C ARG A 603 -14.12 28.01 -22.06
N LYS A 604 -15.27 28.39 -22.63
CA LYS A 604 -16.52 28.54 -21.87
C LYS A 604 -17.17 27.20 -21.49
N GLY A 605 -16.79 26.10 -22.18
CA GLY A 605 -17.41 24.79 -22.04
C GLY A 605 -18.79 24.74 -22.70
N ASN A 606 -19.54 23.65 -22.48
CA ASN A 606 -20.86 23.43 -23.05
C ASN A 606 -22.03 23.89 -22.15
N GLY A 607 -21.74 24.58 -21.03
CA GLY A 607 -22.74 25.07 -20.07
C GLY A 607 -23.31 23.98 -19.13
N LYS A 608 -22.88 22.72 -19.27
CA LYS A 608 -23.31 21.59 -18.42
C LYS A 608 -22.30 21.29 -17.35
N PHE A 609 -22.77 20.70 -16.28
CA PHE A 609 -21.96 20.36 -15.12
C PHE A 609 -22.23 18.92 -14.64
N LEU A 610 -21.20 18.27 -14.11
CA LEU A 610 -21.32 17.19 -13.15
C LEU A 610 -21.27 17.80 -11.74
N GLU A 611 -22.27 17.51 -10.90
CA GLU A 611 -22.33 18.04 -9.54
C GLU A 611 -22.32 16.87 -8.55
N ILE A 612 -21.22 16.73 -7.80
CA ILE A 612 -21.08 15.79 -6.70
C ILE A 612 -21.53 16.52 -5.44
N ILE A 613 -22.45 15.93 -4.69
CA ILE A 613 -23.02 16.51 -3.46
C ILE A 613 -22.66 15.58 -2.30
N GLY A 614 -22.09 16.14 -1.25
CA GLY A 614 -21.80 15.45 -0.01
C GLY A 614 -20.74 14.37 -0.15
N ALA A 615 -19.63 14.64 -0.83
CA ALA A 615 -18.49 13.72 -0.95
C ALA A 615 -17.81 13.55 0.43
N LYS A 616 -17.72 12.28 0.91
CA LYS A 616 -17.27 11.96 2.27
C LYS A 616 -16.37 10.71 2.34
N GLU A 617 -15.66 10.40 1.26
CA GLU A 617 -14.75 9.27 1.25
C GLU A 617 -13.39 9.65 1.82
N HIS A 618 -12.79 8.77 2.64
CA HIS A 618 -11.53 8.98 3.34
C HIS A 618 -11.53 10.29 4.15
N ASN A 619 -10.66 11.24 3.78
CA ASN A 619 -10.52 12.53 4.47
C ASN A 619 -11.47 13.64 3.95
N LEU A 620 -12.30 13.38 2.95
CA LEU A 620 -13.23 14.39 2.43
C LEU A 620 -14.31 14.77 3.46
N LYS A 621 -14.53 16.08 3.65
CA LYS A 621 -15.38 16.66 4.70
C LYS A 621 -16.76 17.08 4.20
N ASP A 622 -17.54 16.13 3.63
CA ASP A 622 -18.91 16.34 3.14
C ASP A 622 -19.00 17.52 2.14
N ILE A 623 -18.09 17.51 1.13
CA ILE A 623 -17.92 18.60 0.19
C ILE A 623 -18.83 18.48 -1.03
N ASP A 624 -19.24 19.65 -1.56
CA ASP A 624 -19.96 19.77 -2.82
C ASP A 624 -19.04 20.28 -3.92
N VAL A 625 -19.01 19.60 -5.06
CA VAL A 625 -18.09 19.89 -6.16
C VAL A 625 -18.85 20.00 -7.50
N LYS A 626 -18.60 21.09 -8.26
CA LYS A 626 -19.10 21.26 -9.63
C LYS A 626 -17.97 21.16 -10.63
N ILE A 627 -18.09 20.21 -11.56
CA ILE A 627 -17.13 19.97 -12.64
C ILE A 627 -17.76 20.40 -13.95
N PRO A 628 -17.26 21.48 -14.58
CA PRO A 628 -17.78 21.94 -15.86
C PRO A 628 -17.42 20.98 -17.00
N LEU A 629 -18.38 20.66 -17.87
CA LEU A 629 -18.19 19.75 -19.00
C LEU A 629 -17.71 20.49 -20.26
N GLY A 630 -16.98 19.78 -21.14
CA GLY A 630 -16.33 20.33 -22.32
C GLY A 630 -15.19 21.29 -22.00
N LYS A 631 -14.48 21.05 -20.90
CA LYS A 631 -13.32 21.85 -20.46
C LYS A 631 -12.14 20.96 -20.07
N PHE A 632 -10.98 21.58 -20.04
CA PHE A 632 -9.78 21.02 -19.40
C PHE A 632 -9.77 21.44 -17.92
N VAL A 633 -10.08 20.50 -17.03
CA VAL A 633 -10.22 20.72 -15.59
C VAL A 633 -9.02 20.12 -14.85
N CYS A 634 -8.33 20.93 -14.06
CA CYS A 634 -7.29 20.45 -13.15
C CYS A 634 -7.81 20.34 -11.71
N VAL A 635 -7.56 19.22 -11.06
CA VAL A 635 -7.78 19.02 -9.62
C VAL A 635 -6.42 19.11 -8.94
N THR A 636 -6.24 20.15 -8.12
CA THR A 636 -4.96 20.53 -7.52
C THR A 636 -5.03 20.49 -5.99
N GLY A 637 -3.92 20.76 -5.33
CA GLY A 637 -3.81 20.84 -3.87
C GLY A 637 -2.62 20.05 -3.33
N VAL A 638 -2.29 20.25 -2.07
CA VAL A 638 -1.15 19.58 -1.41
C VAL A 638 -1.28 18.06 -1.41
N SER A 639 -0.18 17.35 -1.18
CA SER A 639 -0.18 15.89 -1.06
C SER A 639 -1.11 15.46 0.08
N GLY A 640 -1.92 14.40 -0.14
CA GLY A 640 -2.90 13.93 0.85
C GLY A 640 -4.15 14.81 1.05
N SER A 641 -4.39 15.87 0.25
CA SER A 641 -5.56 16.76 0.39
C SER A 641 -6.90 16.14 0.00
N GLY A 642 -6.92 14.93 -0.59
CA GLY A 642 -8.15 14.21 -0.97
C GLY A 642 -8.45 14.20 -2.47
N LYS A 643 -7.52 14.63 -3.34
CA LYS A 643 -7.68 14.65 -4.81
C LYS A 643 -8.09 13.30 -5.39
N SER A 644 -7.33 12.26 -5.10
CA SER A 644 -7.60 10.89 -5.61
C SER A 644 -8.88 10.31 -5.02
N SER A 645 -9.22 10.63 -3.76
CA SER A 645 -10.50 10.25 -3.15
C SER A 645 -11.70 10.87 -3.88
N LEU A 646 -11.59 12.14 -4.27
CA LEU A 646 -12.64 12.82 -5.03
C LEU A 646 -12.75 12.29 -6.48
N VAL A 647 -11.62 12.19 -7.17
CA VAL A 647 -11.59 11.92 -8.62
C VAL A 647 -11.65 10.42 -8.92
N ASN A 648 -10.79 9.61 -8.29
CA ASN A 648 -10.70 8.18 -8.60
C ASN A 648 -11.76 7.38 -7.84
N GLU A 649 -11.93 7.61 -6.52
CA GLU A 649 -12.83 6.81 -5.70
C GLU A 649 -14.30 7.19 -5.88
N ILE A 650 -14.62 8.48 -6.01
CA ILE A 650 -16.00 8.93 -6.16
C ILE A 650 -16.35 9.20 -7.63
N LEU A 651 -15.74 10.19 -8.29
CA LEU A 651 -16.12 10.63 -9.63
C LEU A 651 -16.06 9.49 -10.66
N TYR A 652 -14.87 8.88 -10.81
CA TYR A 652 -14.67 7.81 -11.79
C TYR A 652 -15.60 6.63 -11.54
N LYS A 653 -15.57 6.09 -10.31
CA LYS A 653 -16.34 4.89 -9.97
C LYS A 653 -17.85 5.10 -10.07
N ALA A 654 -18.36 6.29 -9.71
CA ALA A 654 -19.77 6.60 -9.81
C ALA A 654 -20.22 6.76 -11.26
N VAL A 655 -19.47 7.48 -12.10
CA VAL A 655 -19.75 7.61 -13.54
C VAL A 655 -19.66 6.24 -14.21
N PHE A 656 -18.64 5.46 -13.90
CA PHE A 656 -18.47 4.10 -14.45
C PHE A 656 -19.64 3.19 -14.07
N LYS A 657 -20.06 3.19 -12.78
CA LYS A 657 -21.22 2.40 -12.32
C LYS A 657 -22.53 2.81 -12.99
N ASN A 658 -22.72 4.11 -13.27
CA ASN A 658 -23.88 4.60 -13.99
C ASN A 658 -23.92 4.11 -15.44
N ILE A 659 -22.77 4.14 -16.14
CA ILE A 659 -22.66 3.68 -17.54
C ILE A 659 -22.72 2.14 -17.61
N TYR A 660 -22.09 1.46 -16.64
CA TYR A 660 -22.02 0.00 -16.57
C TYR A 660 -22.62 -0.53 -15.26
N PRO A 661 -23.96 -0.57 -15.12
CA PRO A 661 -24.64 -0.95 -13.87
C PRO A 661 -24.28 -2.35 -13.33
N LYS A 662 -23.94 -3.28 -14.24
CA LYS A 662 -23.50 -4.62 -13.88
C LYS A 662 -22.05 -4.72 -13.37
N SER A 663 -21.32 -3.60 -13.37
CA SER A 663 -19.95 -3.58 -12.89
C SER A 663 -19.88 -3.81 -11.38
N LYS A 664 -18.82 -4.49 -10.94
CA LYS A 664 -18.51 -4.75 -9.53
C LYS A 664 -17.85 -3.56 -8.82
N ILE A 665 -17.53 -2.50 -9.57
CA ILE A 665 -16.93 -1.29 -9.03
C ILE A 665 -17.95 -0.57 -8.15
N MET A 666 -17.56 -0.31 -6.90
CA MET A 666 -18.36 0.45 -5.95
C MET A 666 -17.73 1.83 -5.75
N PRO A 667 -18.50 2.92 -5.90
CA PRO A 667 -18.02 4.26 -5.63
C PRO A 667 -17.85 4.50 -4.13
N GLY A 668 -16.96 5.42 -3.76
CA GLY A 668 -16.79 5.90 -2.41
C GLY A 668 -18.04 6.64 -1.90
N LYS A 669 -18.04 7.07 -0.65
CA LYS A 669 -19.21 7.66 0.03
C LYS A 669 -19.54 9.07 -0.48
N TYR A 670 -20.76 9.26 -0.97
CA TYR A 670 -21.34 10.54 -1.37
C TYR A 670 -22.87 10.52 -1.19
N LYS A 671 -23.52 11.69 -1.15
CA LYS A 671 -24.99 11.78 -1.05
C LYS A 671 -25.67 11.62 -2.41
N LYS A 672 -25.23 12.39 -3.42
CA LYS A 672 -25.86 12.41 -4.75
C LYS A 672 -24.89 12.93 -5.82
N ILE A 673 -25.01 12.45 -7.05
CA ILE A 673 -24.37 13.05 -8.24
C ILE A 673 -25.44 13.42 -9.23
N LYS A 674 -25.37 14.65 -9.80
CA LYS A 674 -26.25 15.15 -10.85
C LYS A 674 -25.46 15.32 -12.15
N GLY A 675 -26.16 15.23 -13.29
CA GLY A 675 -25.57 15.45 -14.60
C GLY A 675 -24.91 14.23 -15.24
N LEU A 676 -25.07 13.03 -14.67
CA LEU A 676 -24.55 11.77 -15.21
C LEU A 676 -25.03 11.47 -16.63
N ASP A 677 -26.26 11.88 -16.99
CA ASP A 677 -26.87 11.70 -18.32
C ASP A 677 -26.11 12.45 -19.42
N ASN A 678 -25.26 13.40 -19.08
CA ASN A 678 -24.45 14.15 -20.04
C ASN A 678 -23.18 13.42 -20.48
N ILE A 679 -22.89 12.24 -19.90
CA ILE A 679 -21.70 11.46 -20.19
C ILE A 679 -22.10 10.07 -20.68
N ASP A 680 -21.57 9.69 -21.83
CA ASP A 680 -21.80 8.38 -22.47
C ASP A 680 -20.63 7.42 -22.29
N LYS A 681 -19.44 7.93 -21.97
CA LYS A 681 -18.22 7.15 -21.81
C LYS A 681 -17.31 7.77 -20.75
N VAL A 682 -16.69 6.92 -19.94
CA VAL A 682 -15.62 7.33 -19.02
C VAL A 682 -14.35 6.53 -19.31
N VAL A 683 -13.22 7.21 -19.33
CA VAL A 683 -11.89 6.66 -19.59
C VAL A 683 -10.98 7.08 -18.44
N GLN A 684 -10.47 6.11 -17.71
CA GLN A 684 -9.43 6.34 -16.69
C GLN A 684 -8.06 5.98 -17.23
N ILE A 685 -7.12 6.90 -17.14
CA ILE A 685 -5.72 6.72 -17.49
C ILE A 685 -4.93 6.84 -16.20
N SER A 686 -4.66 5.68 -15.59
CA SER A 686 -3.85 5.54 -14.38
C SER A 686 -2.43 5.12 -14.74
N GLN A 687 -1.52 5.26 -13.78
CA GLN A 687 -0.13 4.79 -13.88
C GLN A 687 0.02 3.27 -13.70
N ASP A 688 -1.07 2.53 -13.44
CA ASP A 688 -1.03 1.08 -13.29
C ASP A 688 -0.46 0.41 -14.54
N PRO A 689 0.27 -0.70 -14.41
CA PRO A 689 0.79 -1.45 -15.53
C PRO A 689 -0.30 -1.85 -16.53
N ILE A 690 0.02 -1.90 -17.82
CA ILE A 690 -0.90 -2.37 -18.89
C ILE A 690 -1.16 -3.88 -18.86
N GLY A 691 -0.51 -4.59 -17.95
CA GLY A 691 -0.67 -6.02 -17.68
C GLY A 691 0.31 -6.51 -16.62
N ARG A 692 0.03 -7.69 -16.06
CA ARG A 692 0.83 -8.26 -14.96
C ARG A 692 1.93 -9.23 -15.43
N THR A 693 1.95 -9.57 -16.69
CA THR A 693 2.89 -10.57 -17.25
C THR A 693 3.72 -9.98 -18.38
N PRO A 694 4.91 -10.54 -18.68
CA PRO A 694 5.74 -10.13 -19.82
C PRO A 694 5.06 -10.30 -21.19
N ARG A 695 3.95 -11.05 -21.28
CA ARG A 695 3.17 -11.20 -22.52
C ARG A 695 2.35 -9.95 -22.87
N SER A 696 1.98 -9.16 -21.87
CA SER A 696 1.36 -7.87 -22.12
C SER A 696 2.45 -6.90 -22.57
N ASN A 697 2.27 -6.23 -23.70
CA ASN A 697 3.21 -5.27 -24.25
C ASN A 697 2.48 -4.14 -25.01
N PRO A 698 3.14 -3.04 -25.37
CA PRO A 698 2.52 -1.92 -26.07
C PRO A 698 1.80 -2.34 -27.35
N ALA A 699 2.40 -3.18 -28.19
CA ALA A 699 1.83 -3.62 -29.45
C ALA A 699 0.51 -4.39 -29.27
N THR A 700 0.44 -5.28 -28.28
CA THR A 700 -0.78 -6.04 -27.98
C THR A 700 -1.86 -5.16 -27.36
N TYR A 701 -1.48 -4.25 -26.47
CA TYR A 701 -2.42 -3.38 -25.76
C TYR A 701 -3.10 -2.36 -26.69
N VAL A 702 -2.32 -1.72 -27.56
CA VAL A 702 -2.80 -0.77 -28.57
C VAL A 702 -3.53 -1.49 -29.72
N GLY A 703 -3.32 -2.81 -29.88
CA GLY A 703 -3.96 -3.64 -30.89
C GLY A 703 -3.29 -3.56 -32.25
N VAL A 704 -2.07 -3.02 -32.36
CA VAL A 704 -1.29 -3.02 -33.62
C VAL A 704 -0.74 -4.41 -33.92
N PHE A 705 -0.48 -5.22 -32.86
CA PHE A 705 0.05 -6.57 -33.02
C PHE A 705 -0.89 -7.50 -33.80
N ASP A 706 -2.20 -7.30 -33.69
CA ASP A 706 -3.19 -8.07 -34.43
C ASP A 706 -3.09 -7.84 -35.94
N ASP A 707 -2.83 -6.61 -36.36
CA ASP A 707 -2.63 -6.26 -37.77
C ASP A 707 -1.27 -6.79 -38.29
N ILE A 708 -0.23 -6.72 -37.43
CA ILE A 708 1.09 -7.30 -37.75
C ILE A 708 0.98 -8.81 -37.96
N ARG A 709 0.31 -9.54 -37.08
CA ARG A 709 0.09 -11.00 -37.22
C ARG A 709 -0.67 -11.34 -38.50
N THR A 710 -1.66 -10.54 -38.84
CA THR A 710 -2.41 -10.70 -40.10
C THR A 710 -1.49 -10.53 -41.32
N LEU A 711 -0.64 -9.51 -41.32
CA LEU A 711 0.33 -9.25 -42.37
C LEU A 711 1.31 -10.45 -42.54
N PHE A 712 1.83 -11.00 -41.43
CA PHE A 712 2.72 -12.16 -41.47
C PHE A 712 2.02 -13.43 -41.98
N ALA A 713 0.73 -13.62 -41.65
CA ALA A 713 -0.05 -14.73 -42.20
C ALA A 713 -0.31 -14.62 -43.71
N GLU A 714 -0.32 -13.40 -44.22
CA GLU A 714 -0.50 -13.13 -45.67
C GLU A 714 0.77 -13.36 -46.51
N MET A 715 1.95 -13.54 -45.88
CA MET A 715 3.19 -13.78 -46.58
C MET A 715 3.14 -15.08 -47.42
N LYS A 716 3.80 -15.09 -48.56
CA LYS A 716 3.83 -16.22 -49.49
C LYS A 716 4.24 -17.52 -48.77
N GLU A 717 5.29 -17.45 -47.94
CA GLU A 717 5.80 -18.62 -47.19
C GLU A 717 4.83 -19.09 -46.12
N SER A 718 4.09 -18.19 -45.47
CA SER A 718 3.05 -18.56 -44.51
C SER A 718 1.92 -19.32 -45.19
N LYS A 719 1.45 -18.83 -46.34
CA LYS A 719 0.42 -19.49 -47.13
C LYS A 719 0.85 -20.87 -47.64
N MET A 720 2.09 -21.00 -48.09
CA MET A 720 2.65 -22.28 -48.55
C MET A 720 2.75 -23.33 -47.42
N ARG A 721 2.98 -22.90 -46.17
CA ARG A 721 3.07 -23.77 -45.00
C ARG A 721 1.74 -23.93 -44.26
N GLY A 722 0.67 -23.29 -44.71
CA GLY A 722 -0.65 -23.31 -44.03
C GLY A 722 -0.64 -22.59 -42.70
N PHE A 723 0.22 -21.58 -42.51
CA PHE A 723 0.31 -20.80 -41.29
C PHE A 723 -0.76 -19.71 -41.27
N ASP A 724 -1.64 -19.76 -40.33
CA ASP A 724 -2.66 -18.75 -40.09
C ASP A 724 -2.20 -17.67 -39.07
N LYS A 725 -3.06 -16.70 -38.76
CA LYS A 725 -2.81 -15.61 -37.79
C LYS A 725 -2.46 -16.14 -36.41
N SER A 726 -2.99 -17.32 -36.00
CA SER A 726 -2.76 -17.89 -34.68
C SER A 726 -1.30 -18.34 -34.51
N ARG A 727 -0.64 -18.79 -35.58
CA ARG A 727 0.75 -19.20 -35.58
C ARG A 727 1.71 -18.10 -35.12
N PHE A 728 1.37 -16.84 -35.38
CA PHE A 728 2.18 -15.68 -35.04
C PHE A 728 1.79 -15.08 -33.66
N SER A 729 0.99 -15.81 -32.84
CA SER A 729 0.68 -15.45 -31.47
C SER A 729 1.61 -16.18 -30.50
N PHE A 730 2.30 -15.41 -29.65
CA PHE A 730 3.09 -16.02 -28.57
C PHE A 730 2.20 -16.51 -27.38
N ASN A 731 0.87 -16.27 -27.40
CA ASN A 731 -0.05 -16.77 -26.41
C ASN A 731 -0.66 -18.14 -26.76
N VAL A 732 -0.56 -18.57 -28.03
CA VAL A 732 -1.22 -19.78 -28.54
C VAL A 732 -0.18 -20.84 -28.85
N LYS A 733 -0.50 -22.10 -28.52
CA LYS A 733 0.33 -23.26 -28.84
C LYS A 733 0.50 -23.40 -30.37
N GLY A 734 1.70 -23.82 -30.82
CA GLY A 734 2.00 -24.03 -32.21
C GLY A 734 3.11 -23.11 -32.76
N GLY A 735 3.03 -21.79 -32.49
CA GLY A 735 4.05 -20.82 -32.91
C GLY A 735 4.98 -20.35 -31.82
N ARG A 736 4.55 -20.44 -30.57
CA ARG A 736 5.31 -19.98 -29.40
C ARG A 736 6.43 -20.95 -29.00
N CYS A 737 7.39 -20.45 -28.26
CA CYS A 737 8.35 -21.29 -27.53
C CYS A 737 7.66 -22.02 -26.40
N GLU A 738 7.70 -23.36 -26.38
CA GLU A 738 7.03 -24.15 -25.32
C GLU A 738 7.85 -24.20 -24.01
N ALA A 739 9.15 -23.85 -24.02
CA ALA A 739 9.96 -23.79 -22.79
C ALA A 739 9.61 -22.61 -21.88
N CYS A 740 9.25 -21.45 -22.46
CA CYS A 740 8.81 -20.27 -21.72
C CYS A 740 7.33 -19.93 -21.94
N TYR A 741 6.59 -20.78 -22.65
CA TYR A 741 5.18 -20.56 -23.00
C TYR A 741 4.89 -19.21 -23.67
N GLY A 742 5.89 -18.64 -24.35
CA GLY A 742 5.78 -17.37 -25.06
C GLY A 742 6.13 -16.13 -24.22
N ASP A 743 6.57 -16.29 -22.99
CA ASP A 743 7.00 -15.16 -22.13
C ASP A 743 8.31 -14.54 -22.63
N GLY A 744 9.18 -15.33 -23.27
CA GLY A 744 10.54 -14.93 -23.66
C GLY A 744 11.53 -14.96 -22.50
N VAL A 745 11.03 -14.94 -21.28
CA VAL A 745 11.81 -14.96 -20.04
C VAL A 745 11.29 -16.05 -19.10
N LYS A 746 12.11 -16.48 -18.15
CA LYS A 746 11.74 -17.32 -17.02
C LYS A 746 11.74 -16.45 -15.77
N LYS A 747 10.66 -16.47 -15.01
CA LYS A 747 10.56 -15.82 -13.71
C LYS A 747 11.22 -16.72 -12.65
N ILE A 748 12.15 -16.17 -11.90
CA ILE A 748 12.74 -16.79 -10.72
C ILE A 748 12.18 -16.07 -9.50
N GLU A 749 11.32 -16.76 -8.74
CA GLU A 749 10.73 -16.21 -7.53
C GLU A 749 11.75 -16.22 -6.40
N MET A 750 12.01 -15.05 -5.84
CA MET A 750 12.93 -14.83 -4.73
C MET A 750 12.12 -14.53 -3.47
N HIS A 751 12.16 -15.41 -2.46
CA HIS A 751 11.31 -15.28 -1.27
C HIS A 751 11.51 -13.98 -0.47
N PHE A 752 12.69 -13.36 -0.54
CA PHE A 752 13.03 -12.14 0.22
C PHE A 752 13.48 -10.96 -0.65
N LEU A 753 13.64 -11.17 -1.95
CA LEU A 753 14.08 -10.18 -2.93
C LEU A 753 13.03 -10.04 -4.04
N PRO A 754 13.06 -8.96 -4.83
CA PRO A 754 12.23 -8.86 -6.03
C PRO A 754 12.45 -10.02 -6.99
N ASP A 755 11.39 -10.46 -7.65
CA ASP A 755 11.46 -11.53 -8.66
C ASP A 755 12.44 -11.16 -9.80
N VAL A 756 13.27 -12.10 -10.20
CA VAL A 756 14.23 -11.92 -11.28
C VAL A 756 13.70 -12.56 -12.56
N TYR A 757 13.78 -11.84 -13.68
CA TYR A 757 13.42 -12.33 -15.00
C TYR A 757 14.68 -12.60 -15.84
N VAL A 758 14.92 -13.87 -16.18
CA VAL A 758 16.07 -14.30 -16.97
C VAL A 758 15.63 -14.68 -18.38
N PRO A 759 16.35 -14.29 -19.46
CA PRO A 759 16.02 -14.72 -20.81
C PRO A 759 15.89 -16.24 -20.93
N CYS A 760 14.91 -16.70 -21.69
CA CYS A 760 14.68 -18.12 -21.89
C CYS A 760 15.83 -18.75 -22.71
N GLU A 761 16.49 -19.75 -22.17
CA GLU A 761 17.62 -20.46 -22.82
C GLU A 761 17.26 -21.12 -24.16
N ALA A 762 15.99 -21.53 -24.34
CA ALA A 762 15.55 -22.21 -25.55
C ALA A 762 15.27 -21.26 -26.73
N CYS A 763 14.71 -20.06 -26.44
CA CYS A 763 14.36 -19.10 -27.49
C CYS A 763 15.17 -17.80 -27.41
N HIS A 764 16.07 -17.65 -26.45
CA HIS A 764 16.91 -16.46 -26.28
C HIS A 764 16.11 -15.15 -26.33
N GLY A 765 14.94 -15.11 -25.65
CA GLY A 765 14.08 -13.93 -25.59
C GLY A 765 13.11 -13.76 -26.78
N THR A 766 13.23 -14.52 -27.86
CA THR A 766 12.41 -14.30 -29.07
C THR A 766 10.95 -14.70 -28.96
N ARG A 767 10.56 -15.47 -27.91
CA ARG A 767 9.17 -15.92 -27.62
C ARG A 767 8.61 -16.99 -28.56
N TYR A 768 9.23 -17.23 -29.74
CA TYR A 768 8.72 -18.10 -30.78
C TYR A 768 9.63 -19.31 -31.03
N ASN A 769 9.07 -20.31 -31.68
CA ASN A 769 9.84 -21.44 -32.20
C ASN A 769 10.53 -21.08 -33.54
N LYS A 770 11.53 -21.88 -33.92
CA LYS A 770 12.35 -21.64 -35.12
C LYS A 770 11.52 -21.57 -36.41
N ASP A 771 10.50 -22.40 -36.57
CA ASP A 771 9.67 -22.46 -37.78
C ASP A 771 8.90 -21.15 -38.01
N THR A 772 8.38 -20.54 -36.91
CA THR A 772 7.67 -19.24 -36.98
C THR A 772 8.66 -18.11 -37.33
N LEU A 773 9.88 -18.15 -36.77
CA LEU A 773 10.92 -17.15 -37.03
C LEU A 773 11.48 -17.20 -38.49
N ASN A 774 11.30 -18.30 -39.23
CA ASN A 774 11.70 -18.38 -40.63
C ASN A 774 10.83 -17.49 -41.53
N ILE A 775 9.63 -17.13 -41.11
CA ILE A 775 8.76 -16.23 -41.90
C ILE A 775 9.22 -14.79 -41.71
N LYS A 776 9.45 -14.11 -42.83
CA LYS A 776 9.96 -12.74 -42.85
C LYS A 776 9.08 -11.79 -43.67
N TYR A 777 8.99 -10.56 -43.23
CA TYR A 777 8.49 -9.41 -43.98
C TYR A 777 9.61 -8.36 -44.07
N LYS A 778 9.99 -7.96 -45.29
CA LYS A 778 11.16 -7.06 -45.55
C LYS A 778 12.41 -7.50 -44.76
N GLU A 779 12.75 -8.76 -44.86
CA GLU A 779 13.91 -9.42 -44.22
C GLU A 779 13.87 -9.50 -42.69
N LYS A 780 12.79 -9.06 -42.02
CA LYS A 780 12.61 -9.13 -40.58
C LYS A 780 11.58 -10.18 -40.19
N ASN A 781 11.90 -11.02 -39.20
CA ASN A 781 10.93 -11.95 -38.60
C ASN A 781 10.07 -11.24 -37.53
N ILE A 782 9.05 -11.93 -37.04
CA ILE A 782 8.08 -11.34 -36.08
C ILE A 782 8.71 -10.94 -34.73
N ALA A 783 9.75 -11.64 -34.24
CA ALA A 783 10.46 -11.29 -33.03
C ALA A 783 11.30 -10.02 -33.23
N GLU A 784 11.99 -9.91 -34.34
CA GLU A 784 12.73 -8.70 -34.71
C GLU A 784 11.83 -7.49 -34.87
N VAL A 785 10.58 -7.68 -35.33
CA VAL A 785 9.57 -6.62 -35.41
C VAL A 785 9.10 -6.21 -34.00
N LEU A 786 8.92 -7.15 -33.08
CA LEU A 786 8.57 -6.83 -31.70
C LEU A 786 9.68 -6.07 -30.97
N ASN A 787 10.95 -6.31 -31.34
CA ASN A 787 12.09 -5.60 -30.75
C ASN A 787 12.35 -4.23 -31.44
N MET A 788 11.58 -3.87 -32.47
CA MET A 788 11.65 -2.52 -33.04
C MET A 788 11.06 -1.49 -32.07
N ARG A 789 11.71 -0.34 -32.02
CA ARG A 789 11.13 0.86 -31.40
C ARG A 789 9.97 1.39 -32.25
N VAL A 790 9.06 2.13 -31.66
CA VAL A 790 7.90 2.68 -32.38
C VAL A 790 8.34 3.54 -33.57
N GLU A 791 9.38 4.37 -33.42
CA GLU A 791 9.95 5.20 -34.49
C GLU A 791 10.42 4.37 -35.68
N GLU A 792 11.15 3.28 -35.43
CA GLU A 792 11.62 2.35 -36.46
C GLU A 792 10.45 1.62 -37.13
N ALA A 793 9.45 1.23 -36.34
CA ALA A 793 8.29 0.52 -36.86
C ALA A 793 7.41 1.43 -37.73
N VAL A 794 7.32 2.73 -37.48
CA VAL A 794 6.60 3.71 -38.34
C VAL A 794 7.24 3.73 -39.74
N GLU A 795 8.56 3.79 -39.81
CA GLU A 795 9.26 3.78 -41.07
C GLU A 795 9.16 2.40 -41.78
N PHE A 796 9.34 1.31 -41.05
CA PHE A 796 9.25 -0.05 -41.56
C PHE A 796 7.89 -0.38 -42.16
N PHE A 797 6.80 0.06 -41.50
CA PHE A 797 5.43 -0.15 -41.96
C PHE A 797 4.83 1.04 -42.73
N ALA A 798 5.65 1.94 -43.27
CA ALA A 798 5.19 3.13 -44.02
C ALA A 798 4.16 2.81 -45.11
N ASN A 799 4.28 1.65 -45.77
CA ASN A 799 3.39 1.19 -46.83
C ASN A 799 2.18 0.37 -46.35
N VAL A 800 1.96 0.25 -45.03
CA VAL A 800 0.83 -0.48 -44.41
C VAL A 800 -0.02 0.50 -43.60
N PRO A 801 -0.98 1.21 -44.24
CA PRO A 801 -1.66 2.36 -43.60
C PRO A 801 -2.34 2.02 -42.25
N LYS A 802 -2.87 0.81 -42.14
CA LYS A 802 -3.59 0.37 -40.92
C LYS A 802 -2.67 0.21 -39.72
N ILE A 803 -1.45 -0.31 -39.93
CA ILE A 803 -0.43 -0.43 -38.89
C ILE A 803 0.15 0.95 -38.60
N LYS A 804 0.53 1.69 -39.66
CA LYS A 804 1.12 3.03 -39.55
C LYS A 804 0.26 3.98 -38.74
N ALA A 805 -1.04 4.06 -39.01
CA ALA A 805 -1.96 4.96 -38.30
C ALA A 805 -1.96 4.72 -36.76
N LYS A 806 -1.86 3.47 -36.30
CA LYS A 806 -1.78 3.15 -34.87
C LYS A 806 -0.41 3.51 -34.27
N LEU A 807 0.65 3.32 -35.03
CA LEU A 807 2.02 3.67 -34.63
C LEU A 807 2.20 5.20 -34.56
N ASP A 808 1.63 5.94 -35.51
CA ASP A 808 1.65 7.42 -35.52
C ASP A 808 1.01 7.99 -34.25
N ILE A 809 -0.09 7.39 -33.75
CA ILE A 809 -0.69 7.78 -32.47
C ILE A 809 0.26 7.51 -31.30
N MET A 810 1.02 6.40 -31.34
CA MET A 810 2.03 6.13 -30.31
C MET A 810 3.18 7.15 -30.37
N MET A 811 3.56 7.62 -31.56
CA MET A 811 4.52 8.71 -31.72
C MET A 811 3.99 10.01 -31.13
N ASP A 812 2.72 10.37 -31.45
CA ASP A 812 2.06 11.57 -30.95
C ASP A 812 2.08 11.67 -29.41
N VAL A 813 1.84 10.55 -28.71
CA VAL A 813 1.87 10.51 -27.24
C VAL A 813 3.29 10.45 -26.66
N GLY A 814 4.35 10.54 -27.47
CA GLY A 814 5.74 10.57 -27.01
C GLY A 814 6.32 9.21 -26.64
N LEU A 815 5.89 8.12 -27.30
CA LEU A 815 6.39 6.76 -27.09
C LEU A 815 7.33 6.29 -28.22
N SER A 816 8.02 7.21 -28.92
CA SER A 816 8.89 6.91 -30.07
C SER A 816 9.98 5.88 -29.75
N TYR A 817 10.56 5.94 -28.57
CA TYR A 817 11.68 5.13 -28.10
C TYR A 817 11.31 3.76 -27.52
N VAL A 818 10.02 3.53 -27.24
CA VAL A 818 9.53 2.29 -26.62
C VAL A 818 9.52 1.16 -27.64
N GLU A 819 9.98 -0.04 -27.26
CA GLU A 819 9.91 -1.22 -28.12
C GLU A 819 8.47 -1.77 -28.18
N LEU A 820 8.03 -2.22 -29.35
CA LEU A 820 6.68 -2.77 -29.56
C LEU A 820 6.40 -3.98 -28.64
N GLY A 821 7.40 -4.82 -28.40
CA GLY A 821 7.33 -6.02 -27.58
C GLY A 821 7.80 -5.85 -26.13
N GLN A 822 8.09 -4.63 -25.68
CA GLN A 822 8.53 -4.37 -24.32
C GLN A 822 7.51 -4.89 -23.30
N GLY A 823 7.96 -5.74 -22.36
CA GLY A 823 7.05 -6.33 -21.35
C GLY A 823 6.42 -5.28 -20.43
N ALA A 824 5.14 -5.44 -20.12
CA ALA A 824 4.42 -4.51 -19.24
C ALA A 824 5.12 -4.22 -17.89
N PRO A 825 5.77 -5.20 -17.22
CA PRO A 825 6.48 -4.95 -15.96
C PRO A 825 7.71 -4.04 -16.08
N THR A 826 8.25 -3.85 -17.31
CA THR A 826 9.44 -3.02 -17.53
C THR A 826 9.10 -1.58 -17.92
N LEU A 827 7.82 -1.28 -18.20
CA LEU A 827 7.35 0.08 -18.46
C LEU A 827 7.29 0.90 -17.19
N SER A 828 7.65 2.18 -17.29
CA SER A 828 7.37 3.15 -16.21
C SER A 828 5.86 3.44 -16.13
N GLY A 829 5.39 3.97 -14.98
CA GLY A 829 3.97 4.33 -14.79
C GLY A 829 3.50 5.37 -15.83
N GLY A 830 4.34 6.34 -16.16
CA GLY A 830 4.05 7.34 -17.19
C GLY A 830 3.97 6.74 -18.60
N GLU A 831 4.84 5.80 -18.96
CA GLU A 831 4.79 5.08 -20.24
C GLU A 831 3.51 4.24 -20.34
N ALA A 832 3.16 3.50 -19.26
CA ALA A 832 1.94 2.72 -19.21
C ALA A 832 0.69 3.59 -19.40
N GLY A 833 0.63 4.77 -18.76
CA GLY A 833 -0.43 5.75 -18.93
C GLY A 833 -0.54 6.24 -20.39
N ARG A 834 0.59 6.56 -21.04
CA ARG A 834 0.61 6.99 -22.45
C ARG A 834 0.20 5.89 -23.43
N VAL A 835 0.57 4.62 -23.15
CA VAL A 835 0.07 3.46 -23.95
C VAL A 835 -1.44 3.33 -23.83
N LYS A 836 -2.02 3.53 -22.62
CA LYS A 836 -3.47 3.55 -22.42
C LYS A 836 -4.13 4.69 -23.19
N LEU A 837 -3.54 5.89 -23.13
CA LEU A 837 -4.03 7.06 -23.89
C LEU A 837 -3.99 6.80 -25.40
N ALA A 838 -2.91 6.23 -25.93
CA ALA A 838 -2.78 5.88 -27.34
C ALA A 838 -3.88 4.94 -27.83
N LYS A 839 -4.29 3.97 -27.00
CA LYS A 839 -5.41 3.07 -27.31
C LYS A 839 -6.75 3.81 -27.42
N GLU A 840 -7.02 4.73 -26.52
CA GLU A 840 -8.28 5.47 -26.49
C GLU A 840 -8.38 6.49 -27.64
N LEU A 841 -7.28 7.10 -28.03
CA LEU A 841 -7.22 8.06 -29.15
C LEU A 841 -7.53 7.44 -30.51
N GLN A 842 -7.46 6.11 -30.66
CA GLN A 842 -7.87 5.41 -31.89
C GLN A 842 -9.40 5.40 -32.10
N LYS A 843 -10.16 5.64 -31.03
CA LYS A 843 -11.62 5.63 -31.06
C LYS A 843 -12.14 6.98 -31.51
N LYS A 844 -13.30 6.99 -32.21
CA LYS A 844 -13.94 8.25 -32.62
C LYS A 844 -14.41 9.01 -31.37
N PRO A 845 -14.18 10.32 -31.29
CA PRO A 845 -14.70 11.17 -30.22
C PRO A 845 -16.22 11.21 -30.23
N THR A 846 -16.86 11.24 -29.05
CA THR A 846 -18.33 11.35 -28.93
C THR A 846 -18.76 12.75 -28.56
N GLY A 847 -17.86 13.59 -28.08
CA GLY A 847 -18.16 14.93 -27.53
C GLY A 847 -18.88 14.89 -26.16
N LYS A 848 -19.00 13.69 -25.57
CA LYS A 848 -19.60 13.44 -24.26
C LYS A 848 -18.77 12.50 -23.40
N SER A 849 -17.53 12.22 -23.79
CA SER A 849 -16.64 11.38 -23.01
C SER A 849 -16.01 12.15 -21.86
N LEU A 850 -15.82 11.49 -20.73
CA LEU A 850 -15.07 11.98 -19.58
C LEU A 850 -13.73 11.23 -19.51
N PHE A 851 -12.64 11.95 -19.75
CA PHE A 851 -11.28 11.46 -19.55
C PHE A 851 -10.78 11.85 -18.17
N ILE A 852 -10.32 10.91 -17.39
CA ILE A 852 -9.74 11.11 -16.07
C ILE A 852 -8.30 10.65 -16.13
N LEU A 853 -7.36 11.55 -15.83
CA LEU A 853 -5.93 11.28 -15.82
C LEU A 853 -5.36 11.57 -14.44
N ASP A 854 -4.53 10.66 -13.95
CA ASP A 854 -3.86 10.80 -12.66
C ASP A 854 -2.37 11.03 -12.89
N GLU A 855 -1.91 12.24 -12.62
CA GLU A 855 -0.52 12.71 -12.76
C GLU A 855 0.14 12.28 -14.10
N PRO A 856 -0.44 12.62 -15.24
CA PRO A 856 0.03 12.14 -16.54
C PRO A 856 1.40 12.69 -16.96
N THR A 857 1.92 13.70 -16.27
CA THR A 857 3.23 14.32 -16.54
C THR A 857 4.39 13.67 -15.81
N THR A 858 4.13 12.64 -15.01
CA THR A 858 5.14 11.87 -14.30
C THR A 858 6.22 11.35 -15.24
N GLY A 859 7.49 11.62 -14.93
CA GLY A 859 8.65 11.19 -15.73
C GLY A 859 8.81 11.92 -17.06
N LEU A 860 8.15 13.06 -17.25
CA LEU A 860 8.20 13.83 -18.48
C LEU A 860 9.04 15.09 -18.36
N HIS A 861 9.94 15.28 -19.32
CA HIS A 861 10.59 16.57 -19.56
C HIS A 861 9.58 17.61 -20.07
N SER A 862 9.80 18.92 -19.81
CA SER A 862 8.89 20.00 -20.24
C SER A 862 8.56 19.99 -21.74
N ALA A 863 9.48 19.55 -22.59
CA ALA A 863 9.23 19.37 -24.02
C ALA A 863 8.20 18.25 -24.32
N ASP A 864 8.22 17.16 -23.55
CA ASP A 864 7.26 16.06 -23.70
C ASP A 864 5.92 16.43 -23.10
N ILE A 865 5.90 17.20 -22.01
CA ILE A 865 4.67 17.81 -21.43
C ILE A 865 3.97 18.69 -22.48
N LYS A 866 4.71 19.49 -23.22
CA LYS A 866 4.16 20.34 -24.30
C LYS A 866 3.44 19.49 -25.35
N LYS A 867 4.02 18.36 -25.78
CA LYS A 867 3.38 17.42 -26.71
C LYS A 867 2.11 16.79 -26.12
N LEU A 868 2.16 16.33 -24.88
CA LEU A 868 1.01 15.77 -24.19
C LEU A 868 -0.13 16.78 -24.09
N LEU A 869 0.15 18.03 -23.74
CA LEU A 869 -0.84 19.10 -23.64
C LEU A 869 -1.55 19.35 -24.98
N VAL A 870 -0.85 19.31 -26.14
CA VAL A 870 -1.47 19.42 -27.46
C VAL A 870 -2.53 18.34 -27.66
N ILE A 871 -2.26 17.12 -27.20
CA ILE A 871 -3.22 16.01 -27.32
C ILE A 871 -4.42 16.23 -26.39
N LEU A 872 -4.19 16.60 -25.13
CA LEU A 872 -5.26 16.83 -24.17
C LEU A 872 -6.16 17.98 -24.61
N GLN A 873 -5.58 19.06 -25.16
CA GLN A 873 -6.32 20.17 -25.74
C GLN A 873 -7.19 19.72 -26.93
N ARG A 874 -6.64 18.88 -27.84
CA ARG A 874 -7.39 18.29 -28.97
C ARG A 874 -8.60 17.46 -28.53
N ILE A 875 -8.49 16.70 -27.41
CA ILE A 875 -9.61 15.95 -26.82
C ILE A 875 -10.72 16.91 -26.39
N VAL A 876 -10.36 18.00 -25.71
CA VAL A 876 -11.34 19.00 -25.24
C VAL A 876 -11.96 19.77 -26.42
N ASP A 877 -11.17 20.08 -27.44
CA ASP A 877 -11.68 20.77 -28.67
C ASP A 877 -12.68 19.90 -29.43
N ASN A 878 -12.65 18.58 -29.28
CA ASN A 878 -13.68 17.69 -29.82
C ASN A 878 -14.97 17.65 -28.98
N GLY A 879 -15.06 18.44 -27.90
CA GLY A 879 -16.22 18.54 -27.01
C GLY A 879 -16.19 17.61 -25.79
N ASP A 880 -15.20 16.73 -25.68
CA ASP A 880 -15.03 15.83 -24.54
C ASP A 880 -14.52 16.61 -23.30
N THR A 881 -14.67 16.02 -22.12
CA THR A 881 -14.22 16.62 -20.86
C THR A 881 -12.94 15.92 -20.39
N VAL A 882 -11.94 16.68 -20.01
CA VAL A 882 -10.70 16.17 -19.45
C VAL A 882 -10.57 16.65 -18.00
N VAL A 883 -10.47 15.72 -17.06
CA VAL A 883 -10.18 15.97 -15.63
C VAL A 883 -8.82 15.38 -15.30
N VAL A 884 -7.92 16.21 -14.82
CA VAL A 884 -6.53 15.81 -14.52
C VAL A 884 -6.22 16.11 -13.06
N ILE A 885 -5.72 15.13 -12.33
CA ILE A 885 -5.05 15.38 -11.05
C ILE A 885 -3.62 15.77 -11.38
N GLU A 886 -3.17 16.95 -10.95
CA GLU A 886 -1.85 17.46 -11.31
C GLU A 886 -1.22 18.36 -10.26
N HIS A 887 0.12 18.31 -10.24
CA HIS A 887 0.98 19.17 -9.44
C HIS A 887 1.90 20.06 -10.30
N ASN A 888 2.08 19.70 -11.57
CA ASN A 888 2.93 20.44 -12.49
C ASN A 888 2.28 21.77 -12.90
N LEU A 889 2.96 22.88 -12.55
CA LEU A 889 2.43 24.23 -12.79
C LEU A 889 2.31 24.57 -14.27
N ASP A 890 3.10 23.96 -15.15
CA ASP A 890 3.01 24.13 -16.59
C ASP A 890 1.70 23.55 -17.17
N VAL A 891 1.18 22.49 -16.55
CA VAL A 891 -0.14 21.93 -16.89
C VAL A 891 -1.27 22.73 -16.26
N ILE A 892 -1.11 23.09 -14.98
CA ILE A 892 -2.15 23.83 -14.25
C ILE A 892 -2.41 25.20 -14.88
N LYS A 893 -1.37 25.92 -15.33
CA LYS A 893 -1.53 27.24 -15.96
C LYS A 893 -2.30 27.22 -17.29
N VAL A 894 -2.38 26.08 -17.99
CA VAL A 894 -3.12 25.95 -19.26
C VAL A 894 -4.52 25.39 -19.10
N ALA A 895 -4.94 25.03 -17.88
CA ALA A 895 -6.28 24.54 -17.59
C ALA A 895 -7.37 25.62 -17.81
N ASP A 896 -8.57 25.19 -18.24
CA ASP A 896 -9.73 26.08 -18.33
C ASP A 896 -10.39 26.31 -16.97
N TYR A 897 -10.24 25.35 -16.05
CA TYR A 897 -10.86 25.40 -14.72
C TYR A 897 -10.03 24.58 -13.72
N ILE A 898 -9.91 25.09 -12.51
CA ILE A 898 -9.17 24.44 -11.41
C ILE A 898 -10.14 24.20 -10.25
N ILE A 899 -9.95 23.06 -9.59
CA ILE A 899 -10.56 22.70 -8.32
C ILE A 899 -9.40 22.43 -7.35
N ASP A 900 -9.20 23.35 -6.40
CA ASP A 900 -8.07 23.29 -5.46
C ASP A 900 -8.54 22.76 -4.09
N LEU A 901 -7.96 21.64 -3.65
CA LEU A 901 -8.27 20.98 -2.38
C LEU A 901 -7.19 21.24 -1.33
N GLY A 902 -7.60 21.35 -0.09
CA GLY A 902 -6.68 21.57 1.03
C GLY A 902 -7.41 21.82 2.35
N PRO A 903 -6.86 22.72 3.20
CA PRO A 903 -5.58 23.44 3.07
C PRO A 903 -4.35 22.55 3.25
N GLU A 904 -4.45 21.48 4.06
CA GLU A 904 -3.36 20.56 4.38
C GLU A 904 -3.64 19.13 3.86
N GLY A 905 -2.76 18.17 4.16
CA GLY A 905 -2.96 16.75 3.93
C GLY A 905 -3.71 16.06 5.09
N GLY A 906 -4.20 14.84 4.86
CA GLY A 906 -4.82 14.00 5.90
C GLY A 906 -6.04 14.62 6.56
N SER A 907 -6.09 14.60 7.90
CA SER A 907 -7.20 15.15 8.70
C SER A 907 -7.34 16.69 8.54
N GLY A 908 -6.27 17.40 8.23
CA GLY A 908 -6.27 18.84 7.93
C GLY A 908 -6.76 19.19 6.53
N GLY A 909 -6.94 18.21 5.64
CA GLY A 909 -7.40 18.39 4.27
C GLY A 909 -8.88 18.13 4.06
N GLY A 910 -9.22 17.75 2.84
CA GLY A 910 -10.56 17.27 2.49
C GLY A 910 -11.61 18.34 2.27
N THR A 911 -11.22 19.60 2.09
CA THR A 911 -12.11 20.72 1.77
C THR A 911 -11.71 21.38 0.44
N ILE A 912 -12.63 22.09 -0.19
CA ILE A 912 -12.35 22.91 -1.37
C ILE A 912 -11.88 24.28 -0.89
N ILE A 913 -10.70 24.68 -1.32
CA ILE A 913 -10.11 25.99 -0.99
C ILE A 913 -10.54 27.03 -1.98
N ALA A 914 -10.48 26.68 -3.27
CA ALA A 914 -10.85 27.58 -4.35
C ALA A 914 -11.29 26.82 -5.61
N THR A 915 -12.15 27.41 -6.42
CA THR A 915 -12.50 26.93 -7.75
C THR A 915 -12.56 28.10 -8.71
N GLY A 916 -12.14 27.90 -9.95
CA GLY A 916 -12.18 28.98 -10.98
C GLY A 916 -11.10 28.79 -12.02
N THR A 917 -10.86 29.86 -12.79
CA THR A 917 -9.77 29.89 -13.76
C THR A 917 -8.40 29.99 -13.04
N PRO A 918 -7.29 29.63 -13.70
CA PRO A 918 -5.96 29.81 -13.14
C PRO A 918 -5.69 31.21 -12.59
N GLU A 919 -6.20 32.24 -13.28
CA GLU A 919 -6.07 33.65 -12.90
C GLU A 919 -6.86 33.99 -11.62
N GLU A 920 -8.02 33.36 -11.42
CA GLU A 920 -8.84 33.52 -10.20
C GLU A 920 -8.18 32.81 -9.01
N ILE A 921 -7.67 31.59 -9.21
CA ILE A 921 -6.95 30.82 -8.19
C ILE A 921 -5.69 31.55 -7.73
N ALA A 922 -4.92 32.14 -8.65
CA ALA A 922 -3.72 32.90 -8.36
C ALA A 922 -3.96 34.15 -7.48
N LYS A 923 -5.22 34.64 -7.40
CA LYS A 923 -5.61 35.75 -6.51
C LYS A 923 -5.96 35.28 -5.10
N ASN A 924 -6.21 34.00 -4.90
CA ASN A 924 -6.59 33.46 -3.60
C ASN A 924 -5.34 33.23 -2.73
N GLU A 925 -5.20 33.98 -1.66
CA GLU A 925 -4.05 33.90 -0.75
C GLU A 925 -4.02 32.64 0.11
N THR A 926 -5.15 31.96 0.30
CA THR A 926 -5.24 30.72 1.08
C THR A 926 -4.86 29.47 0.25
N SER A 927 -4.83 29.63 -1.09
CA SER A 927 -4.43 28.55 -1.99
C SER A 927 -2.92 28.49 -2.18
N TYR A 928 -2.31 27.42 -1.70
CA TYR A 928 -0.88 27.19 -1.98
C TYR A 928 -0.61 27.08 -3.48
N THR A 929 -1.45 26.33 -4.21
CA THR A 929 -1.37 26.25 -5.68
C THR A 929 -1.43 27.64 -6.31
N GLY A 930 -2.34 28.51 -5.85
CA GLY A 930 -2.46 29.88 -6.32
C GLY A 930 -1.21 30.74 -6.08
N GLN A 931 -0.58 30.61 -4.92
CA GLN A 931 0.63 31.35 -4.58
C GLN A 931 1.79 31.03 -5.54
N TYR A 932 2.04 29.73 -5.82
CA TYR A 932 3.08 29.31 -6.76
C TYR A 932 2.72 29.65 -8.21
N LEU A 933 1.45 29.53 -8.59
CA LEU A 933 0.95 29.79 -9.95
C LEU A 933 1.15 31.26 -10.39
N LYS A 934 1.13 32.21 -9.48
CA LYS A 934 1.39 33.65 -9.76
C LYS A 934 2.64 33.91 -10.60
N LYS A 935 3.70 33.11 -10.39
CA LYS A 935 4.97 33.26 -11.11
C LYS A 935 4.87 32.78 -12.57
N TYR A 936 3.98 31.83 -12.85
CA TYR A 936 3.83 31.16 -14.14
C TYR A 936 2.80 31.80 -15.06
N LEU A 937 1.93 32.69 -14.53
CA LEU A 937 0.91 33.41 -15.30
C LEU A 937 1.39 34.80 -15.80
N LYS A 938 2.60 35.22 -15.41
CA LYS A 938 3.19 36.51 -15.82
C LYS A 938 3.79 36.46 -17.22
#